data_5813fd0f6cf01db9d8bb049293322769
#
_entry.id   5813fd0f6cf01db9d8bb049293322769
#
_cell.length_a   1.000
_cell.length_b   1.000
_cell.length_c   1.000
_cell.angle_alpha   90.00
_cell.angle_beta   90.00
_cell.angle_gamma   90.00
#
_symmetry.space_group_name_H-M   'P 1'
#
loop_
_entity.id
_entity.type
_entity.pdbx_description
1 polymer ?
#
loop_
_entity_poly.entity_id
_entity_poly.type
_entity_poly.pdbx_seq_one_letter_code
_entity_poly.pdbx_strand_id
1 'polypeptide(L)'
;MDAEAKTTIDDLFELKGAKREARAYAFLWAAFRRTEISANPVRDALDCLIPFVAPYTNKIAGKQVTAEGIQTYLKDDFGFDIPQYAIDQLIKALAKQGFVAYRPQVRVHFAVPHESKFDVVKSEIETEFDDITADLATYAETVGFTVTPPPSGSWGQALIAFLRVRTDKNAASIVRIKGALVDPSSAEMAVVAAFIRKLHTDSPEHFEKIVHIFMGVLIEDFISSVTEIGSFSPDKPVTVLYDTAVLLRQLGCSGKSLKAATNELTRYLQDLGMQIRYFAGNETEVSNILNTIVYVKDTGRELEGETAAAIADGEITTTSLRMLQNSFPEHLARFNIFPAGDLESNAAGAARFQIDEAGFSTYLATQARRSGRAYSAQNRTNDAGFLASIMRLRRGNRARDLSECGFVFVTPNTFLAYASRRFLIEERMLGHNDFPPIMSLSQIATIAWLLKDQTIPPEKAGRELLANCFAAVRPDAEWFKYFREGIEQVVSGSLEDYSTNGINALTIQAARRIAQDESFGSSAIVRQLNMAEILSRAEVEQKRMLVEQEERRANDQKLAEEERALIMQQADQARAQELEQARTRERSAVEAAVAEAKAEILAQLAEERKRTAHRYAQWVVTALKISLLLALIAVVAEAFYLQNEEAHSSGTL
;
A
#
# COMPACT_ATOMS: atom_id res chain seq x y z
N MET A 1 33.66 21.35 -4.13
CA MET A 1 33.52 20.01 -4.75
C MET A 1 34.71 19.21 -4.28
N ASP A 2 34.55 18.63 -3.10
CA ASP A 2 35.57 17.77 -2.53
C ASP A 2 35.61 16.48 -3.32
N ALA A 3 36.84 16.05 -3.65
CA ALA A 3 37.06 14.79 -4.34
C ALA A 3 36.58 13.66 -3.42
N GLU A 4 35.40 13.11 -3.71
CA GLU A 4 34.90 11.89 -3.06
C GLU A 4 36.03 10.84 -3.12
N ALA A 5 36.52 10.45 -1.97
CA ALA A 5 37.55 9.43 -1.87
C ALA A 5 37.00 8.14 -2.49
N LYS A 6 37.59 7.71 -3.59
CA LYS A 6 37.24 6.43 -4.26
C LYS A 6 37.75 5.29 -3.40
N THR A 7 36.85 4.43 -2.98
CA THR A 7 37.17 3.17 -2.32
C THR A 7 37.06 2.04 -3.31
N THR A 8 38.00 1.13 -3.33
CA THR A 8 37.95 -0.07 -4.20
C THR A 8 37.18 -1.18 -3.50
N ILE A 9 36.65 -2.14 -4.25
CA ILE A 9 35.99 -3.30 -3.66
C ILE A 9 36.97 -4.11 -2.78
N ASP A 10 38.28 -3.96 -3.01
CA ASP A 10 39.32 -4.61 -2.19
C ASP A 10 39.28 -4.13 -0.75
N ASP A 11 38.84 -2.89 -0.49
CA ASP A 11 38.71 -2.35 0.88
C ASP A 11 37.60 -3.06 1.68
N LEU A 12 36.63 -3.69 0.99
CA LEU A 12 35.63 -4.54 1.67
C LEU A 12 36.24 -5.78 2.30
N PHE A 13 37.33 -6.31 1.74
CA PHE A 13 37.98 -7.53 2.25
C PHE A 13 38.80 -7.28 3.53
N GLU A 14 39.10 -6.03 3.82
CA GLU A 14 39.76 -5.66 5.10
C GLU A 14 38.78 -5.69 6.26
N LEU A 15 37.47 -5.55 6.01
CA LEU A 15 36.43 -5.60 7.02
C LEU A 15 36.06 -7.05 7.38
N LYS A 16 35.44 -7.25 8.55
CA LYS A 16 35.01 -8.57 9.04
C LYS A 16 33.59 -8.51 9.61
N GLY A 17 32.90 -9.65 9.51
CA GLY A 17 31.60 -9.86 10.13
C GLY A 17 30.55 -8.83 9.67
N ALA A 18 29.71 -8.38 10.59
CA ALA A 18 28.58 -7.50 10.32
C ALA A 18 28.96 -6.19 9.61
N LYS A 19 30.12 -5.66 9.87
CA LYS A 19 30.60 -4.43 9.22
C LYS A 19 30.83 -4.65 7.72
N ARG A 20 31.41 -5.81 7.35
CA ARG A 20 31.57 -6.18 5.94
C ARG A 20 30.22 -6.36 5.27
N GLU A 21 29.28 -7.07 5.91
CA GLU A 21 27.95 -7.28 5.38
C GLU A 21 27.18 -5.97 5.21
N ALA A 22 27.16 -5.10 6.22
CA ALA A 22 26.51 -3.80 6.15
C ALA A 22 27.02 -2.97 4.97
N ARG A 23 28.33 -2.93 4.81
CA ARG A 23 28.98 -2.21 3.71
C ARG A 23 28.66 -2.84 2.36
N ALA A 24 28.64 -4.17 2.29
CA ALA A 24 28.28 -4.88 1.06
C ALA A 24 26.85 -4.56 0.61
N TYR A 25 25.89 -4.53 1.53
CA TYR A 25 24.51 -4.14 1.22
C TYR A 25 24.42 -2.68 0.77
N ALA A 26 25.09 -1.76 1.46
CA ALA A 26 25.12 -0.36 1.06
C ALA A 26 25.74 -0.17 -0.33
N PHE A 27 26.80 -0.92 -0.66
CA PHE A 27 27.38 -0.92 -2.00
C PHE A 27 26.45 -1.50 -3.06
N LEU A 28 25.76 -2.57 -2.74
CA LEU A 28 24.80 -3.17 -3.66
C LEU A 28 23.72 -2.15 -4.02
N TRP A 29 23.21 -1.41 -3.02
CA TRP A 29 22.29 -0.31 -3.24
C TRP A 29 22.91 0.81 -4.08
N ALA A 30 24.11 1.28 -3.72
CA ALA A 30 24.78 2.37 -4.43
C ALA A 30 25.09 2.01 -5.89
N ALA A 31 25.49 0.76 -6.15
CA ALA A 31 25.67 0.25 -7.50
C ALA A 31 24.36 0.23 -8.28
N PHE A 32 23.29 -0.29 -7.67
CA PHE A 32 21.98 -0.36 -8.29
C PHE A 32 21.41 1.03 -8.63
N ARG A 33 21.53 2.00 -7.73
CA ARG A 33 21.07 3.39 -7.93
C ARG A 33 21.74 4.09 -9.10
N ARG A 34 22.97 3.69 -9.45
CA ARG A 34 23.74 4.26 -10.57
C ARG A 34 23.49 3.60 -11.91
N THR A 35 22.88 2.43 -11.86
CA THR A 35 22.55 1.68 -13.08
C THR A 35 21.34 2.33 -13.73
N GLU A 36 21.45 2.67 -15.02
CA GLU A 36 20.26 3.02 -15.80
C GLU A 36 19.41 1.76 -15.91
N ILE A 37 18.26 1.80 -15.26
CA ILE A 37 17.37 0.64 -15.22
C ILE A 37 16.83 0.39 -16.62
N SER A 38 17.16 -0.78 -17.14
CA SER A 38 16.74 -1.25 -18.45
C SER A 38 15.31 -1.82 -18.38
N ALA A 39 14.82 -2.34 -19.49
CA ALA A 39 13.56 -3.08 -19.52
C ALA A 39 13.58 -4.37 -18.64
N ASN A 40 14.72 -4.76 -18.08
CA ASN A 40 14.87 -5.92 -17.20
C ASN A 40 15.60 -5.58 -15.89
N PRO A 41 14.89 -5.02 -14.90
CA PRO A 41 15.47 -4.64 -13.61
C PRO A 41 16.14 -5.79 -12.84
N VAL A 42 15.70 -7.04 -13.05
CA VAL A 42 16.34 -8.22 -12.42
C VAL A 42 17.76 -8.40 -12.93
N ARG A 43 17.95 -8.23 -14.24
CA ARG A 43 19.27 -8.33 -14.86
C ARG A 43 20.15 -7.19 -14.38
N ASP A 44 19.61 -5.99 -14.30
CA ASP A 44 20.35 -4.82 -13.83
C ASP A 44 20.79 -5.01 -12.38
N ALA A 45 19.92 -5.57 -11.53
CA ALA A 45 20.27 -5.94 -10.17
C ALA A 45 21.34 -7.05 -10.08
N LEU A 46 21.25 -8.06 -10.96
CA LEU A 46 22.29 -9.11 -11.06
C LEU A 46 23.63 -8.55 -11.51
N ASP A 47 23.63 -7.63 -12.47
CA ASP A 47 24.85 -6.98 -12.95
C ASP A 47 25.54 -6.18 -11.83
N CYS A 48 24.80 -5.69 -10.82
CA CYS A 48 25.35 -5.06 -9.63
C CYS A 48 26.12 -6.03 -8.71
N LEU A 49 25.96 -7.35 -8.87
CA LEU A 49 26.75 -8.35 -8.16
C LEU A 49 28.09 -8.64 -8.84
N ILE A 50 28.30 -8.24 -10.09
CA ILE A 50 29.55 -8.50 -10.83
C ILE A 50 30.77 -7.96 -10.11
N PRO A 51 30.77 -6.72 -9.57
CA PRO A 51 31.92 -6.20 -8.82
C PRO A 51 32.32 -7.09 -7.63
N PHE A 52 31.35 -7.72 -6.97
CA PHE A 52 31.63 -8.61 -5.83
C PHE A 52 32.20 -9.95 -6.27
N VAL A 53 31.84 -10.46 -7.44
CA VAL A 53 32.28 -11.78 -7.95
C VAL A 53 33.56 -11.71 -8.76
N ALA A 54 33.87 -10.57 -9.38
CA ALA A 54 35.07 -10.42 -10.19
C ALA A 54 36.39 -10.76 -9.46
N PRO A 55 36.61 -10.32 -8.19
CA PRO A 55 37.81 -10.74 -7.43
C PRO A 55 37.92 -12.25 -7.26
N TYR A 56 36.78 -12.93 -7.03
CA TYR A 56 36.74 -14.38 -6.93
C TYR A 56 37.15 -15.06 -8.24
N THR A 57 36.59 -14.61 -9.39
CA THR A 57 36.97 -15.17 -10.71
C THR A 57 38.46 -14.98 -11.00
N ASN A 58 39.01 -13.83 -10.61
CA ASN A 58 40.46 -13.59 -10.76
C ASN A 58 41.29 -14.51 -9.87
N LYS A 59 40.88 -14.74 -8.61
CA LYS A 59 41.55 -15.66 -7.67
C LYS A 59 41.58 -17.10 -8.19
N ILE A 60 40.55 -17.55 -8.92
CA ILE A 60 40.45 -18.89 -9.47
C ILE A 60 40.77 -18.93 -10.99
N ALA A 61 41.48 -17.93 -11.51
CA ALA A 61 41.79 -17.82 -12.93
C ALA A 61 42.35 -19.15 -13.51
N GLY A 62 41.83 -19.53 -14.66
CA GLY A 62 42.16 -20.81 -15.30
C GLY A 62 41.44 -22.04 -14.76
N LYS A 63 40.71 -21.94 -13.65
CA LYS A 63 39.88 -23.04 -13.10
C LYS A 63 38.44 -22.91 -13.53
N GLN A 64 37.72 -24.02 -13.38
CA GLN A 64 36.27 -24.05 -13.61
C GLN A 64 35.53 -23.18 -12.64
N VAL A 65 34.59 -22.39 -13.16
CA VAL A 65 33.64 -21.61 -12.37
C VAL A 65 32.36 -22.43 -12.16
N THR A 66 31.97 -22.64 -10.93
CA THR A 66 30.74 -23.34 -10.57
C THR A 66 29.77 -22.41 -9.86
N ALA A 67 28.47 -22.64 -10.02
CA ALA A 67 27.46 -21.85 -9.32
C ALA A 67 27.58 -22.00 -7.81
N GLU A 68 27.86 -23.21 -7.31
CA GLU A 68 28.09 -23.49 -5.89
C GLU A 68 29.28 -22.69 -5.33
N GLY A 69 30.41 -22.63 -6.09
CA GLY A 69 31.58 -21.87 -5.69
C GLY A 69 31.34 -20.38 -5.55
N ILE A 70 30.59 -19.77 -6.51
CA ILE A 70 30.19 -18.37 -6.43
C ILE A 70 29.21 -18.16 -5.28
N GLN A 71 28.22 -19.06 -5.12
CA GLN A 71 27.22 -18.97 -4.05
C GLN A 71 27.88 -18.99 -2.66
N THR A 72 28.77 -19.97 -2.44
CA THR A 72 29.52 -20.08 -1.20
C THR A 72 30.35 -18.81 -0.93
N TYR A 73 31.06 -18.34 -1.95
CA TYR A 73 31.87 -17.14 -1.85
C TYR A 73 31.04 -15.90 -1.48
N LEU A 74 29.92 -15.65 -2.20
CA LEU A 74 29.04 -14.50 -1.91
C LEU A 74 28.47 -14.57 -0.51
N LYS A 75 28.13 -15.78 -0.03
CA LYS A 75 27.59 -16.00 1.30
C LYS A 75 28.63 -15.80 2.39
N ASP A 76 29.80 -16.40 2.25
CA ASP A 76 30.84 -16.41 3.29
C ASP A 76 31.53 -15.04 3.38
N ASP A 77 31.77 -14.36 2.26
CA ASP A 77 32.48 -13.09 2.22
C ASP A 77 31.56 -11.86 2.41
N PHE A 78 30.30 -11.91 1.95
CA PHE A 78 29.42 -10.73 1.94
C PHE A 78 28.05 -10.97 2.62
N GLY A 79 27.76 -12.19 3.03
CA GLY A 79 26.47 -12.55 3.61
C GLY A 79 25.35 -12.71 2.58
N PHE A 80 25.61 -12.57 1.27
CA PHE A 80 24.58 -12.66 0.23
C PHE A 80 24.12 -14.10 -0.01
N ASP A 81 22.85 -14.39 0.22
CA ASP A 81 22.26 -15.72 -0.01
C ASP A 81 21.55 -15.78 -1.38
N ILE A 82 22.34 -15.71 -2.45
CA ILE A 82 21.85 -15.72 -3.83
C ILE A 82 21.56 -17.16 -4.27
N PRO A 83 20.36 -17.48 -4.77
CA PRO A 83 20.01 -18.83 -5.19
C PRO A 83 20.74 -19.24 -6.49
N GLN A 84 20.94 -20.55 -6.64
CA GLN A 84 21.71 -21.12 -7.76
C GLN A 84 21.24 -20.64 -9.13
N TYR A 85 19.92 -20.54 -9.36
CA TYR A 85 19.40 -20.09 -10.66
C TYR A 85 19.80 -18.66 -11.01
N ALA A 86 19.90 -17.77 -10.00
CA ALA A 86 20.35 -16.39 -10.19
C ALA A 86 21.87 -16.36 -10.45
N ILE A 87 22.63 -17.21 -9.75
CA ILE A 87 24.08 -17.40 -10.01
C ILE A 87 24.31 -17.92 -11.43
N ASP A 88 23.50 -18.84 -11.94
CA ASP A 88 23.61 -19.32 -13.32
C ASP A 88 23.42 -18.19 -14.36
N GLN A 89 22.56 -17.25 -14.06
CA GLN A 89 22.40 -16.03 -14.88
C GLN A 89 23.58 -15.07 -14.72
N LEU A 90 24.05 -14.90 -13.47
CA LEU A 90 25.24 -14.08 -13.18
C LEU A 90 26.49 -14.62 -13.91
N ILE A 91 26.68 -15.94 -14.00
CA ILE A 91 27.77 -16.55 -14.78
C ILE A 91 27.68 -16.17 -16.27
N LYS A 92 26.47 -16.12 -16.83
CA LYS A 92 26.27 -15.66 -18.22
C LYS A 92 26.60 -14.17 -18.37
N ALA A 93 26.25 -13.35 -17.38
CA ALA A 93 26.59 -11.92 -17.37
C ALA A 93 28.12 -11.72 -17.27
N LEU A 94 28.79 -12.48 -16.39
CA LEU A 94 30.24 -12.51 -16.26
C LEU A 94 30.93 -12.95 -17.59
N ALA A 95 30.36 -13.93 -18.30
CA ALA A 95 30.86 -14.37 -19.58
C ALA A 95 30.73 -13.28 -20.67
N LYS A 96 29.62 -12.56 -20.66
CA LYS A 96 29.39 -11.44 -21.59
C LYS A 96 30.38 -10.28 -21.36
N GLN A 97 30.80 -10.07 -20.11
CA GLN A 97 31.78 -9.03 -19.74
C GLN A 97 33.23 -9.52 -19.78
N GLY A 98 33.47 -10.80 -20.14
CA GLY A 98 34.81 -11.34 -20.33
C GLY A 98 35.49 -11.86 -19.03
N PHE A 99 34.82 -11.90 -17.90
CA PHE A 99 35.36 -12.44 -16.65
C PHE A 99 35.44 -13.96 -16.60
N VAL A 100 34.62 -14.62 -17.43
CA VAL A 100 34.62 -16.07 -17.62
C VAL A 100 34.50 -16.42 -19.09
N ALA A 101 35.10 -17.52 -19.50
CA ALA A 101 35.03 -18.03 -20.89
C ALA A 101 34.32 -19.39 -20.92
N TYR A 102 33.32 -19.53 -21.78
CA TYR A 102 32.66 -20.81 -22.03
C TYR A 102 33.50 -21.70 -22.94
N ARG A 103 33.74 -22.94 -22.53
CA ARG A 103 34.43 -23.95 -23.34
C ARG A 103 33.44 -25.01 -23.84
N PRO A 104 33.03 -24.96 -25.12
CA PRO A 104 31.97 -25.84 -25.65
C PRO A 104 32.28 -27.33 -25.54
N GLN A 105 33.60 -27.71 -25.64
CA GLN A 105 34.04 -29.08 -25.60
C GLN A 105 33.69 -29.79 -24.29
N VAL A 106 33.77 -29.07 -23.20
CA VAL A 106 33.47 -29.57 -21.83
C VAL A 106 32.18 -28.99 -21.25
N ARG A 107 31.52 -28.08 -21.97
CA ARG A 107 30.26 -27.43 -21.58
C ARG A 107 30.33 -26.70 -20.21
N VAL A 108 31.47 -26.12 -19.90
CA VAL A 108 31.70 -25.41 -18.62
C VAL A 108 32.33 -24.04 -18.85
N HIS A 109 32.22 -23.19 -17.84
CA HIS A 109 32.83 -21.86 -17.80
C HIS A 109 34.15 -21.92 -17.03
N PHE A 110 35.15 -21.22 -17.50
CA PHE A 110 36.46 -21.07 -16.89
C PHE A 110 36.70 -19.61 -16.55
N ALA A 111 37.26 -19.34 -15.42
CA ALA A 111 37.65 -17.99 -14.99
C ALA A 111 38.81 -17.47 -15.87
N VAL A 112 38.68 -16.21 -16.27
CA VAL A 112 39.70 -15.53 -17.11
C VAL A 112 40.44 -14.52 -16.22
N PRO A 113 41.80 -14.45 -16.29
CA PRO A 113 42.52 -13.38 -15.62
C PRO A 113 42.10 -12.01 -16.15
N HIS A 114 41.86 -11.07 -15.29
CA HIS A 114 41.46 -9.70 -15.64
C HIS A 114 42.06 -8.68 -14.66
N GLU A 115 42.37 -7.50 -15.19
CA GLU A 115 42.74 -6.32 -14.40
C GLU A 115 41.53 -5.39 -14.29
N SER A 116 40.57 -5.72 -13.46
CA SER A 116 39.44 -4.83 -13.24
C SER A 116 39.48 -4.30 -11.81
N LYS A 117 39.69 -3.01 -11.68
CA LYS A 117 39.42 -2.28 -10.45
C LYS A 117 38.03 -1.67 -10.58
N PHE A 118 37.10 -2.21 -9.83
CA PHE A 118 35.78 -1.58 -9.70
C PHE A 118 35.92 -0.42 -8.74
N ASP A 119 35.94 0.79 -9.26
CA ASP A 119 35.85 2.00 -8.44
C ASP A 119 34.46 2.07 -7.80
N VAL A 120 34.36 1.84 -6.54
CA VAL A 120 33.15 2.00 -5.76
C VAL A 120 33.27 3.27 -4.95
N VAL A 121 32.25 4.11 -4.95
CA VAL A 121 32.27 5.33 -4.15
C VAL A 121 32.35 4.96 -2.65
N LYS A 122 33.25 5.58 -1.95
CA LYS A 122 33.38 5.42 -0.50
C LYS A 122 32.03 5.80 0.12
N SER A 123 31.31 4.81 0.63
CA SER A 123 30.14 5.13 1.41
C SER A 123 30.62 5.58 2.78
N GLU A 124 30.13 6.69 3.26
CA GLU A 124 30.38 7.23 4.60
C GLU A 124 29.94 6.27 5.73
N ILE A 125 29.39 5.12 5.35
CA ILE A 125 28.81 4.11 6.22
C ILE A 125 29.86 3.44 7.15
N GLU A 126 31.17 3.49 6.83
CA GLU A 126 32.15 2.73 7.58
C GLU A 126 32.35 3.18 9.04
N THR A 127 32.60 4.45 9.22
CA THR A 127 32.73 5.05 10.55
C THR A 127 31.40 5.08 11.29
N GLU A 128 30.35 5.42 10.57
CA GLU A 128 29.02 5.57 11.12
C GLU A 128 28.39 4.23 11.56
N PHE A 129 28.70 3.10 10.89
CA PHE A 129 28.19 1.80 11.33
C PHE A 129 28.73 1.38 12.70
N ASP A 130 29.99 1.67 12.98
CA ASP A 130 30.57 1.44 14.29
C ASP A 130 29.93 2.33 15.36
N ASP A 131 29.68 3.60 15.04
CA ASP A 131 29.00 4.56 15.92
C ASP A 131 27.55 4.11 16.17
N ILE A 132 26.81 3.77 15.12
CA ILE A 132 25.44 3.24 15.24
C ILE A 132 25.38 1.97 16.12
N THR A 133 26.33 1.07 15.95
CA THR A 133 26.35 -0.17 16.75
C THR A 133 26.80 0.05 18.19
N ALA A 134 27.66 1.03 18.46
CA ALA A 134 28.01 1.48 19.81
C ALA A 134 26.83 2.17 20.51
N ASP A 135 26.11 3.01 19.78
CA ASP A 135 24.87 3.65 20.26
C ASP A 135 23.80 2.60 20.56
N LEU A 136 23.65 1.58 19.71
CA LEU A 136 22.75 0.46 19.96
C LEU A 136 23.12 -0.34 21.20
N ALA A 137 24.42 -0.58 21.42
CA ALA A 137 24.91 -1.24 22.63
C ALA A 137 24.55 -0.42 23.88
N THR A 138 24.86 0.88 23.87
CA THR A 138 24.53 1.81 24.95
C THR A 138 23.02 1.88 25.19
N TYR A 139 22.24 1.93 24.11
CA TYR A 139 20.78 1.90 24.19
C TYR A 139 20.27 0.62 24.85
N ALA A 140 20.80 -0.53 24.45
CA ALA A 140 20.44 -1.82 25.04
C ALA A 140 20.71 -1.87 26.56
N GLU A 141 21.83 -1.30 27.02
CA GLU A 141 22.13 -1.17 28.44
C GLU A 141 21.12 -0.25 29.16
N THR A 142 20.78 0.89 28.57
CA THR A 142 19.82 1.84 29.16
C THR A 142 18.42 1.27 29.30
N VAL A 143 18.02 0.33 28.42
CA VAL A 143 16.72 -0.36 28.49
C VAL A 143 16.76 -1.66 29.29
N GLY A 144 17.86 -1.92 30.00
CA GLY A 144 18.00 -3.07 30.89
C GLY A 144 18.21 -4.41 30.20
N PHE A 145 18.67 -4.43 28.95
CA PHE A 145 19.04 -5.67 28.28
C PHE A 145 20.37 -6.18 28.83
N THR A 146 20.32 -7.23 29.63
CA THR A 146 21.47 -7.71 30.43
C THR A 146 22.31 -8.79 29.77
N VAL A 147 21.90 -9.30 28.61
CA VAL A 147 22.61 -10.38 27.90
C VAL A 147 23.77 -9.80 27.09
N THR A 148 25.01 -10.01 27.55
CA THR A 148 26.22 -9.53 26.90
C THR A 148 27.24 -10.69 26.77
N PRO A 149 27.68 -11.07 25.55
CA PRO A 149 27.29 -10.52 24.25
C PRO A 149 25.84 -10.86 23.89
N PRO A 150 25.22 -10.11 22.94
CA PRO A 150 23.88 -10.45 22.45
C PRO A 150 23.86 -11.83 21.78
N PRO A 151 22.69 -12.52 21.70
CA PRO A 151 22.59 -13.86 21.11
C PRO A 151 23.16 -14.00 19.70
N SER A 152 23.11 -12.95 18.91
CA SER A 152 23.73 -12.90 17.57
C SER A 152 25.25 -12.74 17.58
N GLY A 153 25.89 -12.62 18.75
CA GLY A 153 27.34 -12.46 18.93
C GLY A 153 27.81 -11.01 19.02
N SER A 154 27.20 -10.08 18.30
CA SER A 154 27.45 -8.63 18.41
C SER A 154 26.21 -7.82 18.01
N TRP A 155 26.14 -6.57 18.48
CA TRP A 155 25.02 -5.66 18.11
C TRP A 155 24.99 -5.34 16.60
N GLY A 156 26.15 -5.31 15.94
CA GLY A 156 26.19 -5.20 14.47
C GLY A 156 25.57 -6.41 13.77
N GLN A 157 25.85 -7.63 14.26
CA GLN A 157 25.21 -8.85 13.74
C GLN A 157 23.72 -8.87 14.02
N ALA A 158 23.28 -8.43 15.21
CA ALA A 158 21.88 -8.29 15.55
C ALA A 158 21.16 -7.33 14.62
N LEU A 159 21.76 -6.16 14.33
CA LEU A 159 21.19 -5.17 13.40
C LEU A 159 21.06 -5.75 11.99
N ILE A 160 22.11 -6.35 11.44
CA ILE A 160 22.06 -6.98 10.11
C ILE A 160 21.03 -8.12 10.08
N ALA A 161 21.02 -8.98 11.11
CA ALA A 161 20.04 -10.05 11.24
C ALA A 161 18.61 -9.51 11.24
N PHE A 162 18.34 -8.42 11.96
CA PHE A 162 17.03 -7.76 11.98
C PHE A 162 16.62 -7.23 10.61
N LEU A 163 17.53 -6.55 9.91
CA LEU A 163 17.23 -6.03 8.56
C LEU A 163 16.92 -7.15 7.56
N ARG A 164 17.58 -8.31 7.73
CA ARG A 164 17.38 -9.50 6.88
C ARG A 164 16.20 -10.37 7.26
N VAL A 165 15.68 -10.28 8.48
CA VAL A 165 14.62 -11.19 9.02
C VAL A 165 13.39 -11.29 8.10
N ARG A 166 13.09 -10.26 7.33
CA ARG A 166 11.94 -10.27 6.40
C ARG A 166 12.27 -10.72 4.99
N THR A 167 13.51 -10.62 4.62
CA THR A 167 14.00 -11.06 3.32
C THR A 167 14.62 -12.44 3.39
N ASP A 168 15.08 -12.85 4.58
CA ASP A 168 15.79 -14.11 4.72
C ASP A 168 14.82 -15.31 4.70
N LYS A 169 15.13 -16.23 3.80
CA LYS A 169 14.55 -17.58 3.72
C LYS A 169 14.72 -18.36 5.03
N ASN A 170 15.67 -17.96 5.87
CA ASN A 170 16.00 -18.51 7.17
C ASN A 170 15.42 -17.69 8.35
N ALA A 171 14.44 -16.83 8.16
CA ALA A 171 13.64 -16.28 9.27
C ALA A 171 13.09 -17.40 10.19
N ALA A 172 13.39 -18.64 9.80
CA ALA A 172 13.28 -19.87 10.54
C ALA A 172 14.25 -20.02 11.71
N SER A 173 15.34 -19.28 11.76
CA SER A 173 16.34 -19.40 12.83
C SER A 173 16.09 -18.50 14.04
N ILE A 174 14.99 -17.75 14.05
CA ILE A 174 14.43 -17.24 15.31
C ILE A 174 13.73 -18.45 15.96
N VAL A 175 14.56 -19.37 16.44
CA VAL A 175 14.14 -20.63 17.02
C VAL A 175 13.53 -20.37 18.38
N ARG A 176 12.22 -20.52 18.51
CA ARG A 176 11.61 -20.77 19.81
C ARG A 176 11.84 -22.23 20.16
N ILE A 177 12.81 -22.48 21.01
CA ILE A 177 12.95 -23.79 21.65
C ILE A 177 11.80 -23.92 22.65
N LYS A 178 10.88 -24.81 22.35
CA LYS A 178 9.73 -25.12 23.19
C LYS A 178 10.23 -25.56 24.58
N GLY A 179 9.93 -24.79 25.63
CA GLY A 179 10.30 -25.09 27.02
C GLY A 179 11.60 -24.47 27.54
N ALA A 180 12.34 -23.74 26.72
CA ALA A 180 13.42 -22.91 27.22
C ALA A 180 12.84 -21.56 27.69
N LEU A 181 13.34 -21.11 28.83
CA LEU A 181 13.24 -19.74 29.30
C LEU A 181 13.40 -18.78 28.11
N VAL A 182 12.47 -17.88 27.93
CA VAL A 182 12.38 -16.78 26.97
C VAL A 182 13.50 -16.72 25.93
N ASP A 183 13.15 -16.82 24.65
CA ASP A 183 14.12 -16.75 23.57
C ASP A 183 14.85 -15.37 23.57
N PRO A 184 16.13 -15.29 23.96
CA PRO A 184 16.88 -14.04 24.01
C PRO A 184 16.95 -13.35 22.64
N SER A 185 16.83 -14.08 21.54
CA SER A 185 16.86 -13.53 20.18
C SER A 185 15.64 -12.68 19.89
N SER A 186 14.49 -12.99 20.44
CA SER A 186 13.27 -12.19 20.30
C SER A 186 13.40 -10.86 21.06
N ALA A 187 14.02 -10.86 22.24
CA ALA A 187 14.29 -9.62 22.98
C ALA A 187 15.34 -8.75 22.28
N GLU A 188 16.39 -9.35 21.76
CA GLU A 188 17.41 -8.67 20.96
C GLU A 188 16.79 -7.98 19.74
N MET A 189 15.93 -8.67 18.98
CA MET A 189 15.24 -8.11 17.82
C MET A 189 14.31 -6.96 18.21
N ALA A 190 13.65 -7.07 19.36
CA ALA A 190 12.79 -6.00 19.88
C ALA A 190 13.61 -4.74 20.26
N VAL A 191 14.78 -4.93 20.90
CA VAL A 191 15.70 -3.82 21.22
C VAL A 191 16.21 -3.14 19.95
N VAL A 192 16.62 -3.90 18.94
CA VAL A 192 17.06 -3.35 17.64
C VAL A 192 15.94 -2.58 16.97
N ALA A 193 14.74 -3.11 16.93
CA ALA A 193 13.58 -2.45 16.34
C ALA A 193 13.23 -1.13 17.05
N ALA A 194 13.26 -1.13 18.38
CA ALA A 194 13.01 0.07 19.18
C ALA A 194 14.11 1.12 18.97
N PHE A 195 15.37 0.69 18.88
CA PHE A 195 16.49 1.57 18.57
C PHE A 195 16.35 2.22 17.19
N ILE A 196 16.01 1.47 16.15
CA ILE A 196 15.78 2.03 14.80
C ILE A 196 14.65 3.06 14.82
N ARG A 197 13.56 2.80 15.56
CA ARG A 197 12.48 3.78 15.74
C ARG A 197 12.96 5.04 16.43
N LYS A 198 13.80 4.89 17.46
CA LYS A 198 14.40 6.03 18.15
C LYS A 198 15.30 6.84 17.22
N LEU A 199 16.13 6.21 16.41
CA LEU A 199 16.98 6.89 15.44
C LEU A 199 16.16 7.71 14.42
N HIS A 200 15.04 7.18 13.97
CA HIS A 200 14.16 7.94 13.05
C HIS A 200 13.74 9.30 13.62
N THR A 201 13.57 9.40 14.95
CA THR A 201 13.17 10.65 15.62
C THR A 201 14.36 11.50 16.03
N ASP A 202 15.39 10.87 16.60
CA ASP A 202 16.47 11.56 17.30
C ASP A 202 17.69 11.80 16.41
N SER A 203 17.92 10.95 15.41
CA SER A 203 19.09 11.02 14.51
C SER A 203 18.71 10.55 13.09
N PRO A 204 17.99 11.39 12.32
CA PRO A 204 17.55 11.04 10.97
C PRO A 204 18.68 10.63 10.02
N GLU A 205 19.89 11.18 10.19
CA GLU A 205 21.07 10.84 9.40
C GLU A 205 21.49 9.36 9.61
N HIS A 206 21.60 8.90 10.86
CA HIS A 206 21.87 7.50 11.15
C HIS A 206 20.74 6.57 10.68
N PHE A 207 19.50 7.01 10.81
CA PHE A 207 18.37 6.26 10.25
C PHE A 207 18.49 6.09 8.74
N GLU A 208 18.83 7.14 7.99
CA GLU A 208 19.03 7.08 6.54
C GLU A 208 20.12 6.06 6.15
N LYS A 209 21.22 5.99 6.91
CA LYS A 209 22.27 4.98 6.65
C LYS A 209 21.76 3.55 6.83
N ILE A 210 20.94 3.31 7.86
CA ILE A 210 20.30 2.00 8.05
C ILE A 210 19.34 1.70 6.89
N VAL A 211 18.60 2.70 6.42
CA VAL A 211 17.72 2.55 5.24
C VAL A 211 18.53 2.15 4.01
N HIS A 212 19.72 2.71 3.79
CA HIS A 212 20.57 2.33 2.65
C HIS A 212 21.03 0.87 2.72
N ILE A 213 21.37 0.37 3.91
CA ILE A 213 21.69 -1.05 4.12
C ILE A 213 20.43 -1.90 3.82
N PHE A 214 19.29 -1.49 4.36
CA PHE A 214 18.02 -2.20 4.14
C PHE A 214 17.62 -2.26 2.66
N MET A 215 17.86 -1.20 1.90
CA MET A 215 17.62 -1.19 0.46
C MET A 215 18.50 -2.20 -0.28
N GLY A 216 19.73 -2.38 0.14
CA GLY A 216 20.59 -3.45 -0.38
C GLY A 216 20.03 -4.84 -0.09
N VAL A 217 19.48 -5.04 1.11
CA VAL A 217 18.78 -6.28 1.50
C VAL A 217 17.55 -6.52 0.62
N LEU A 218 16.77 -5.47 0.33
CA LEU A 218 15.62 -5.57 -0.58
C LEU A 218 16.04 -5.96 -2.01
N ILE A 219 17.18 -5.48 -2.49
CA ILE A 219 17.73 -5.86 -3.81
C ILE A 219 18.15 -7.34 -3.80
N GLU A 220 18.80 -7.81 -2.75
CA GLU A 220 19.14 -9.23 -2.60
C GLU A 220 17.88 -10.10 -2.63
N ASP A 221 16.85 -9.73 -1.85
CA ASP A 221 15.58 -10.46 -1.83
C ASP A 221 14.88 -10.44 -3.20
N PHE A 222 14.92 -9.31 -3.88
CA PHE A 222 14.41 -9.18 -5.23
C PHE A 222 15.12 -10.13 -6.21
N ILE A 223 16.45 -10.14 -6.24
CA ILE A 223 17.25 -11.07 -7.07
C ILE A 223 16.92 -12.53 -6.72
N SER A 224 16.64 -12.80 -5.46
CA SER A 224 16.36 -14.14 -4.96
C SER A 224 14.92 -14.60 -5.23
N SER A 225 14.02 -13.70 -5.50
CA SER A 225 12.58 -13.99 -5.59
C SER A 225 12.07 -14.11 -7.00
N VAL A 226 12.63 -13.37 -7.95
CA VAL A 226 12.16 -13.29 -9.34
C VAL A 226 13.30 -13.45 -10.32
N THR A 227 13.01 -14.08 -11.45
CA THR A 227 13.99 -14.27 -12.54
C THR A 227 13.86 -13.21 -13.61
N GLU A 228 12.65 -12.76 -13.87
CA GLU A 228 12.34 -11.76 -14.90
C GLU A 228 11.13 -10.94 -14.44
N ILE A 229 11.07 -9.67 -14.82
CA ILE A 229 9.89 -8.83 -14.75
C ILE A 229 9.64 -8.38 -16.18
N GLY A 230 8.65 -8.97 -16.83
CA GLY A 230 8.28 -8.60 -18.19
C GLY A 230 7.73 -7.18 -18.28
N SER A 231 7.61 -6.67 -19.49
CA SER A 231 6.92 -5.39 -19.70
C SER A 231 5.44 -5.54 -19.39
N PHE A 232 4.92 -4.68 -18.52
CA PHE A 232 3.50 -4.63 -18.22
C PHE A 232 2.71 -4.19 -19.44
N SER A 233 1.75 -5.02 -19.86
CA SER A 233 0.78 -4.67 -20.90
C SER A 233 -0.58 -4.48 -20.27
N PRO A 234 -1.28 -3.36 -20.54
CA PRO A 234 -2.65 -3.14 -20.07
C PRO A 234 -3.63 -4.20 -20.58
N ASP A 235 -3.30 -4.89 -21.67
CA ASP A 235 -4.17 -5.90 -22.29
C ASP A 235 -4.29 -7.20 -21.49
N LYS A 236 -3.38 -7.44 -20.55
CA LYS A 236 -3.39 -8.59 -19.63
C LYS A 236 -3.12 -8.13 -18.21
N PRO A 237 -4.12 -7.60 -17.52
CA PRO A 237 -3.94 -7.13 -16.16
C PRO A 237 -3.59 -8.31 -15.25
N VAL A 238 -2.56 -8.13 -14.42
CA VAL A 238 -2.24 -9.06 -13.34
C VAL A 238 -3.23 -8.84 -12.20
N THR A 239 -3.79 -9.92 -11.69
CA THR A 239 -4.63 -9.88 -10.49
C THR A 239 -3.79 -10.20 -9.26
N VAL A 240 -3.70 -9.25 -8.36
CA VAL A 240 -3.06 -9.39 -7.05
C VAL A 240 -4.14 -9.76 -6.03
N LEU A 241 -3.98 -10.89 -5.38
CA LEU A 241 -4.90 -11.37 -4.35
C LEU A 241 -4.32 -11.10 -2.97
N TYR A 242 -5.03 -10.33 -2.17
CA TYR A 242 -4.58 -9.94 -0.84
C TYR A 242 -4.97 -10.98 0.21
N ASP A 243 -4.01 -11.27 1.08
CA ASP A 243 -4.20 -12.05 2.30
C ASP A 243 -5.06 -11.31 3.32
N THR A 244 -5.73 -12.03 4.20
CA THR A 244 -6.54 -11.52 5.31
C THR A 244 -5.82 -10.45 6.14
N ALA A 245 -4.56 -10.68 6.48
CA ALA A 245 -3.77 -9.71 7.23
C ALA A 245 -3.54 -8.40 6.44
N VAL A 246 -3.38 -8.46 5.12
CA VAL A 246 -3.26 -7.28 4.26
C VAL A 246 -4.59 -6.51 4.21
N LEU A 247 -5.71 -7.22 4.12
CA LEU A 247 -7.05 -6.61 4.15
C LEU A 247 -7.30 -5.88 5.48
N LEU A 248 -6.95 -6.50 6.61
CA LEU A 248 -7.08 -5.87 7.93
C LEU A 248 -6.20 -4.61 8.06
N ARG A 249 -4.98 -4.63 7.51
CA ARG A 249 -4.11 -3.44 7.44
C ARG A 249 -4.73 -2.35 6.56
N GLN A 250 -5.28 -2.71 5.40
CA GLN A 250 -5.96 -1.79 4.48
C GLN A 250 -7.16 -1.11 5.15
N LEU A 251 -7.94 -1.85 5.91
CA LEU A 251 -9.08 -1.34 6.68
C LEU A 251 -8.64 -0.46 7.87
N GLY A 252 -7.37 -0.53 8.27
CA GLY A 252 -6.81 0.20 9.42
C GLY A 252 -6.95 -0.53 10.74
N CYS A 253 -7.34 -1.82 10.70
CA CYS A 253 -7.44 -2.62 11.91
C CYS A 253 -6.08 -2.89 12.58
N SER A 254 -4.99 -2.72 11.87
CA SER A 254 -3.62 -2.95 12.35
C SER A 254 -2.87 -1.65 12.72
N GLY A 255 -3.58 -0.51 12.81
CA GLY A 255 -3.01 0.79 13.16
C GLY A 255 -2.68 1.67 11.95
N LYS A 256 -2.41 2.96 12.24
CA LYS A 256 -2.29 4.01 11.22
C LYS A 256 -1.09 3.82 10.31
N SER A 257 0.06 3.45 10.86
CA SER A 257 1.31 3.27 10.09
C SER A 257 1.20 2.14 9.07
N LEU A 258 0.68 0.98 9.48
CA LEU A 258 0.49 -0.17 8.59
C LEU A 258 -0.59 0.11 7.53
N LYS A 259 -1.65 0.84 7.91
CA LYS A 259 -2.66 1.31 6.95
C LYS A 259 -2.05 2.21 5.89
N ALA A 260 -1.23 3.19 6.28
CA ALA A 260 -0.61 4.12 5.35
C ALA A 260 0.30 3.41 4.34
N ALA A 261 1.16 2.50 4.82
CA ALA A 261 2.04 1.70 3.96
C ALA A 261 1.25 0.80 3.00
N THR A 262 0.19 0.13 3.50
CA THR A 262 -0.64 -0.74 2.66
C THR A 262 -1.44 0.05 1.62
N ASN A 263 -1.99 1.22 2.00
CA ASN A 263 -2.69 2.11 1.07
C ASN A 263 -1.78 2.60 -0.05
N GLU A 264 -0.54 2.94 0.29
CA GLU A 264 0.45 3.37 -0.69
C GLU A 264 0.77 2.25 -1.68
N LEU A 265 1.07 1.05 -1.18
CA LEU A 265 1.32 -0.12 -2.03
C LEU A 265 0.12 -0.42 -2.93
N THR A 266 -1.10 -0.40 -2.37
CA THR A 266 -2.34 -0.62 -3.12
C THR A 266 -2.45 0.34 -4.31
N ARG A 267 -2.20 1.64 -4.09
CA ARG A 267 -2.20 2.64 -5.17
C ARG A 267 -1.12 2.38 -6.21
N TYR A 268 0.09 2.00 -5.77
CA TYR A 268 1.18 1.67 -6.70
C TYR A 268 0.82 0.52 -7.63
N LEU A 269 0.26 -0.56 -7.10
CA LEU A 269 -0.16 -1.70 -7.89
C LEU A 269 -1.29 -1.33 -8.86
N GLN A 270 -2.25 -0.52 -8.42
CA GLN A 270 -3.35 -0.03 -9.27
C GLN A 270 -2.84 0.92 -10.37
N ASP A 271 -1.90 1.81 -10.06
CA ASP A 271 -1.29 2.70 -11.04
C ASP A 271 -0.50 1.95 -12.11
N LEU A 272 0.02 0.75 -11.77
CA LEU A 272 0.62 -0.19 -12.72
C LEU A 272 -0.43 -1.01 -13.50
N GLY A 273 -1.73 -0.73 -13.33
CA GLY A 273 -2.82 -1.43 -14.02
C GLY A 273 -3.16 -2.79 -13.45
N MET A 274 -2.66 -3.14 -12.26
CA MET A 274 -3.01 -4.40 -11.59
C MET A 274 -4.39 -4.31 -10.94
N GLN A 275 -5.12 -5.41 -10.99
CA GLN A 275 -6.39 -5.55 -10.28
C GLN A 275 -6.14 -6.15 -8.90
N ILE A 276 -6.76 -5.58 -7.87
CA ILE A 276 -6.62 -6.08 -6.51
C ILE A 276 -7.90 -6.76 -6.07
N ARG A 277 -7.76 -8.01 -5.64
CA ARG A 277 -8.87 -8.87 -5.24
C ARG A 277 -8.55 -9.63 -3.95
N TYR A 278 -9.52 -10.37 -3.41
CA TYR A 278 -9.36 -11.28 -2.29
C TYR A 278 -10.26 -12.50 -2.47
N PHE A 279 -9.85 -13.65 -1.91
CA PHE A 279 -10.64 -14.89 -1.95
C PHE A 279 -11.85 -14.82 -1.02
N ALA A 280 -12.89 -15.60 -1.32
CA ALA A 280 -14.05 -15.76 -0.43
C ALA A 280 -13.64 -16.29 0.96
N GLY A 281 -12.58 -17.11 1.03
CA GLY A 281 -12.00 -17.57 2.30
C GLY A 281 -11.45 -16.42 3.15
N ASN A 282 -10.82 -15.42 2.55
CA ASN A 282 -10.35 -14.23 3.27
C ASN A 282 -11.51 -13.40 3.84
N GLU A 283 -12.62 -13.30 3.11
CA GLU A 283 -13.82 -12.61 3.59
C GLU A 283 -14.37 -13.26 4.88
N THR A 284 -14.44 -14.59 4.88
CA THR A 284 -14.83 -15.36 6.06
C THR A 284 -13.85 -15.17 7.22
N GLU A 285 -12.55 -15.18 6.94
CA GLU A 285 -11.52 -14.95 7.97
C GLU A 285 -11.59 -13.55 8.56
N VAL A 286 -11.72 -12.51 7.73
CA VAL A 286 -11.86 -11.11 8.22
C VAL A 286 -13.07 -11.02 9.14
N SER A 287 -14.23 -11.55 8.72
CA SER A 287 -15.44 -11.57 9.54
C SER A 287 -15.22 -12.26 10.88
N ASN A 288 -14.61 -13.46 10.86
CA ASN A 288 -14.33 -14.23 12.07
C ASN A 288 -13.37 -13.50 13.02
N ILE A 289 -12.31 -12.89 12.48
CA ILE A 289 -11.34 -12.12 13.26
C ILE A 289 -12.02 -10.90 13.90
N LEU A 290 -12.78 -10.11 13.14
CA LEU A 290 -13.51 -8.95 13.68
C LEU A 290 -14.51 -9.35 14.74
N ASN A 291 -15.28 -10.43 14.52
CA ASN A 291 -16.23 -10.98 15.49
C ASN A 291 -15.51 -11.41 16.78
N THR A 292 -14.40 -12.14 16.65
CA THR A 292 -13.62 -12.61 17.78
C THR A 292 -13.06 -11.45 18.60
N ILE A 293 -12.51 -10.42 17.93
CA ILE A 293 -11.93 -9.26 18.59
C ILE A 293 -12.98 -8.50 19.39
N VAL A 294 -14.16 -8.25 18.80
CA VAL A 294 -15.25 -7.57 19.47
C VAL A 294 -15.76 -8.38 20.68
N TYR A 295 -15.97 -9.69 20.47
CA TYR A 295 -16.42 -10.57 21.56
C TYR A 295 -15.42 -10.66 22.71
N VAL A 296 -14.13 -10.83 22.41
CA VAL A 296 -13.09 -10.93 23.45
C VAL A 296 -12.96 -9.61 24.21
N LYS A 297 -13.08 -8.46 23.51
CA LYS A 297 -13.05 -7.15 24.15
C LYS A 297 -14.27 -6.92 25.06
N ASP A 298 -15.46 -7.33 24.61
CA ASP A 298 -16.69 -7.20 25.38
C ASP A 298 -16.69 -8.11 26.63
N THR A 299 -15.98 -9.24 26.57
CA THR A 299 -15.84 -10.17 27.71
C THR A 299 -14.62 -9.87 28.60
N GLY A 300 -13.89 -8.78 28.36
CA GLY A 300 -12.72 -8.37 29.16
C GLY A 300 -11.51 -9.29 29.00
N ARG A 301 -11.54 -10.23 28.04
CA ARG A 301 -10.40 -11.11 27.75
C ARG A 301 -9.30 -10.38 26.98
N GLU A 302 -8.10 -10.89 27.05
CA GLU A 302 -6.96 -10.32 26.33
C GLU A 302 -6.97 -10.74 24.87
N LEU A 303 -6.56 -9.79 24.05
CA LEU A 303 -6.39 -9.95 22.61
C LEU A 303 -4.92 -9.92 22.27
N GLU A 304 -4.55 -10.72 21.27
CA GLU A 304 -3.21 -10.78 20.71
C GLU A 304 -3.19 -10.32 19.24
N GLY A 305 -2.02 -9.94 18.74
CA GLY A 305 -1.81 -9.58 17.35
C GLY A 305 -1.96 -8.09 17.03
N GLU A 306 -1.92 -7.78 15.75
CA GLU A 306 -1.84 -6.40 15.23
C GLU A 306 -3.03 -5.53 15.65
N THR A 307 -4.22 -6.08 15.54
CA THR A 307 -5.44 -5.33 15.88
C THR A 307 -5.57 -5.13 17.39
N ALA A 308 -5.11 -6.08 18.19
CA ALA A 308 -5.09 -5.94 19.63
C ALA A 308 -4.17 -4.80 20.07
N ALA A 309 -2.98 -4.71 19.48
CA ALA A 309 -2.06 -3.60 19.73
C ALA A 309 -2.66 -2.25 19.32
N ALA A 310 -3.24 -2.16 18.12
CA ALA A 310 -3.88 -0.93 17.64
C ALA A 310 -5.06 -0.46 18.54
N ILE A 311 -5.81 -1.41 19.12
CA ILE A 311 -6.85 -1.09 20.12
C ILE A 311 -6.23 -0.58 21.42
N ALA A 312 -5.17 -1.24 21.88
CA ALA A 312 -4.47 -0.87 23.10
C ALA A 312 -3.85 0.53 23.02
N ASP A 313 -3.29 0.86 21.85
CA ASP A 313 -2.71 2.17 21.55
C ASP A 313 -3.78 3.25 21.29
N GLY A 314 -5.06 2.89 21.30
CA GLY A 314 -6.17 3.81 21.03
C GLY A 314 -6.27 4.27 19.58
N GLU A 315 -5.55 3.62 18.65
CA GLU A 315 -5.58 3.96 17.22
C GLU A 315 -6.88 3.52 16.55
N ILE A 316 -7.51 2.47 17.07
CA ILE A 316 -8.82 1.98 16.64
C ILE A 316 -9.72 1.71 17.83
N THR A 317 -11.01 2.01 17.71
CA THR A 317 -12.00 1.78 18.75
C THR A 317 -12.82 0.51 18.48
N THR A 318 -13.39 -0.09 19.55
CA THR A 318 -14.32 -1.22 19.42
C THR A 318 -15.54 -0.84 18.57
N THR A 319 -16.00 0.41 18.68
CA THR A 319 -17.11 0.93 17.87
C THR A 319 -16.76 0.91 16.39
N SER A 320 -15.56 1.38 16.02
CA SER A 320 -15.09 1.33 14.62
C SER A 320 -15.00 -0.11 14.09
N LEU A 321 -14.56 -1.06 14.92
CA LEU A 321 -14.50 -2.47 14.55
C LEU A 321 -15.90 -3.08 14.33
N ARG A 322 -16.88 -2.73 15.19
CA ARG A 322 -18.27 -3.16 14.99
C ARG A 322 -18.89 -2.60 13.72
N MET A 323 -18.57 -1.36 13.36
CA MET A 323 -19.00 -0.80 12.08
C MET A 323 -18.39 -1.57 10.90
N LEU A 324 -17.10 -1.91 10.97
CA LEU A 324 -16.43 -2.69 9.94
C LEU A 324 -16.98 -4.11 9.81
N GLN A 325 -17.41 -4.78 10.89
CA GLN A 325 -17.98 -6.13 10.83
C GLN A 325 -19.04 -6.29 9.75
N ASN A 326 -19.91 -5.29 9.60
CA ASN A 326 -21.08 -5.34 8.72
C ASN A 326 -20.84 -4.66 7.35
N SER A 327 -19.73 -3.95 7.17
CA SER A 327 -19.53 -3.10 6.00
C SER A 327 -18.09 -3.13 5.46
N PHE A 328 -17.25 -4.09 5.87
CA PHE A 328 -15.87 -4.09 5.39
C PHE A 328 -15.75 -4.33 3.88
N PRO A 329 -16.62 -5.09 3.19
CA PRO A 329 -16.53 -5.22 1.74
C PRO A 329 -16.74 -3.87 1.03
N GLU A 330 -17.70 -3.06 1.49
CA GLU A 330 -17.97 -1.73 0.96
C GLU A 330 -16.79 -0.77 1.24
N HIS A 331 -16.14 -0.92 2.41
CA HIS A 331 -14.93 -0.17 2.72
C HIS A 331 -13.77 -0.56 1.82
N LEU A 332 -13.56 -1.85 1.54
CA LEU A 332 -12.55 -2.34 0.59
C LEU A 332 -12.85 -1.87 -0.84
N ALA A 333 -14.10 -1.87 -1.26
CA ALA A 333 -14.52 -1.40 -2.57
C ALA A 333 -14.15 0.07 -2.84
N ARG A 334 -14.10 0.92 -1.79
CA ARG A 334 -13.63 2.31 -1.91
C ARG A 334 -12.15 2.41 -2.30
N PHE A 335 -11.38 1.37 -2.08
CA PHE A 335 -9.99 1.23 -2.52
C PHE A 335 -9.86 0.42 -3.81
N ASN A 336 -10.97 0.15 -4.52
CA ASN A 336 -11.02 -0.73 -5.70
C ASN A 336 -10.49 -2.15 -5.41
N ILE A 337 -10.79 -2.68 -4.23
CA ILE A 337 -10.46 -4.05 -3.81
C ILE A 337 -11.77 -4.85 -3.75
N PHE A 338 -11.88 -5.88 -4.56
CA PHE A 338 -13.12 -6.63 -4.76
C PHE A 338 -12.93 -8.13 -4.49
N PRO A 339 -14.02 -8.88 -4.16
CA PRO A 339 -13.96 -10.33 -4.03
C PRO A 339 -13.63 -10.98 -5.38
N ALA A 340 -12.97 -12.14 -5.33
CA ALA A 340 -12.58 -12.94 -6.48
C ALA A 340 -13.55 -14.12 -6.77
N GLY A 341 -14.76 -14.10 -6.22
CA GLY A 341 -15.70 -15.22 -6.29
C GLY A 341 -16.07 -15.64 -7.72
N ASP A 342 -16.13 -14.69 -8.66
CA ASP A 342 -16.30 -14.94 -10.09
C ASP A 342 -15.11 -15.72 -10.68
N LEU A 343 -13.88 -15.35 -10.31
CA LEU A 343 -12.65 -16.01 -10.75
C LEU A 343 -12.53 -17.42 -10.15
N GLU A 344 -12.85 -17.56 -8.86
CA GLU A 344 -12.83 -18.85 -8.17
C GLU A 344 -13.85 -19.82 -8.79
N SER A 345 -15.06 -19.36 -9.07
CA SER A 345 -16.10 -20.15 -9.73
C SER A 345 -15.66 -20.60 -11.13
N ASN A 346 -15.03 -19.72 -11.90
CA ASN A 346 -14.50 -20.05 -13.22
C ASN A 346 -13.30 -21.01 -13.17
N ALA A 347 -12.55 -21.02 -12.07
CA ALA A 347 -11.41 -21.91 -11.86
C ALA A 347 -11.80 -23.26 -11.26
N ALA A 348 -13.05 -23.48 -10.84
CA ALA A 348 -13.49 -24.74 -10.23
C ALA A 348 -13.24 -25.96 -11.15
N GLY A 349 -13.38 -25.82 -12.48
CA GLY A 349 -13.05 -26.83 -13.47
C GLY A 349 -11.55 -27.13 -13.65
N ALA A 350 -10.66 -26.36 -13.01
CA ALA A 350 -9.21 -26.52 -13.08
C ALA A 350 -8.65 -27.40 -11.94
N ALA A 351 -9.46 -28.27 -11.35
CA ALA A 351 -9.07 -29.15 -10.23
C ALA A 351 -7.81 -29.99 -10.51
N ARG A 352 -7.52 -30.33 -11.76
CA ARG A 352 -6.28 -31.03 -12.16
C ARG A 352 -4.99 -30.26 -11.86
N PHE A 353 -5.07 -28.97 -11.60
CA PHE A 353 -3.94 -28.11 -11.25
C PHE A 353 -3.88 -27.83 -9.74
N GLN A 354 -4.77 -28.43 -8.97
CA GLN A 354 -4.80 -28.33 -7.53
C GLN A 354 -3.59 -29.03 -6.92
N ILE A 355 -3.06 -28.44 -5.86
CA ILE A 355 -2.03 -29.08 -5.04
C ILE A 355 -2.64 -30.12 -4.10
N ASP A 356 -1.81 -30.98 -3.54
CA ASP A 356 -2.15 -31.76 -2.35
C ASP A 356 -2.19 -30.83 -1.12
N GLU A 357 -3.39 -30.35 -0.75
CA GLU A 357 -3.59 -29.43 0.38
C GLU A 357 -3.19 -30.08 1.71
N ALA A 358 -3.46 -31.39 1.89
CA ALA A 358 -3.08 -32.10 3.10
C ALA A 358 -1.56 -32.30 3.19
N GLY A 359 -0.94 -32.65 2.08
CA GLY A 359 0.52 -32.71 1.95
C GLY A 359 1.19 -31.38 2.24
N PHE A 360 0.69 -30.28 1.68
CA PHE A 360 1.23 -28.95 1.95
C PHE A 360 1.02 -28.50 3.40
N SER A 361 -0.15 -28.75 3.99
CA SER A 361 -0.40 -28.48 5.42
C SER A 361 0.58 -29.24 6.32
N THR A 362 0.89 -30.50 5.99
CA THR A 362 1.88 -31.32 6.69
C THR A 362 3.29 -30.78 6.48
N TYR A 363 3.62 -30.34 5.27
CA TYR A 363 4.89 -29.70 4.94
C TYR A 363 5.08 -28.41 5.77
N LEU A 364 4.06 -27.54 5.82
CA LEU A 364 4.08 -26.33 6.67
C LEU A 364 4.30 -26.67 8.14
N ALA A 365 3.62 -27.71 8.68
CA ALA A 365 3.81 -28.15 10.05
C ALA A 365 5.26 -28.61 10.32
N THR A 366 5.86 -29.31 9.36
CA THR A 366 7.22 -29.80 9.46
C THR A 366 8.24 -28.66 9.40
N GLN A 367 8.09 -27.74 8.47
CA GLN A 367 8.97 -26.59 8.34
C GLN A 367 8.82 -25.64 9.54
N ALA A 368 7.62 -25.40 10.01
CA ALA A 368 7.35 -24.58 11.20
C ALA A 368 8.00 -25.19 12.45
N ARG A 369 7.93 -26.52 12.63
CA ARG A 369 8.62 -27.22 13.73
C ARG A 369 10.13 -27.08 13.65
N ARG A 370 10.70 -27.23 12.44
CA ARG A 370 12.16 -27.08 12.23
C ARG A 370 12.63 -25.65 12.56
N SER A 371 11.78 -24.67 12.32
CA SER A 371 12.03 -23.27 12.59
C SER A 371 11.56 -22.78 13.97
N GLY A 372 11.12 -23.68 14.86
CA GLY A 372 10.61 -23.35 16.19
C GLY A 372 9.33 -22.51 16.20
N ARG A 373 8.61 -22.39 15.07
CA ARG A 373 7.39 -21.59 14.96
C ARG A 373 6.16 -22.37 15.43
N ALA A 374 5.32 -21.70 16.20
CA ALA A 374 3.95 -22.16 16.42
C ALA A 374 3.10 -21.84 15.18
N TYR A 375 2.52 -22.86 14.55
CA TYR A 375 1.64 -22.68 13.41
C TYR A 375 0.39 -23.52 13.60
N SER A 376 -0.75 -22.86 13.84
CA SER A 376 -1.99 -23.56 14.17
C SER A 376 -2.46 -24.46 13.02
N ALA A 377 -3.20 -25.51 13.33
CA ALA A 377 -3.77 -26.40 12.31
C ALA A 377 -4.71 -25.63 11.38
N GLN A 378 -5.52 -24.73 11.95
CA GLN A 378 -6.46 -23.92 11.19
C GLN A 378 -5.74 -23.01 10.19
N ASN A 379 -4.70 -22.29 10.62
CA ASN A 379 -3.92 -21.41 9.73
C ASN A 379 -3.27 -22.21 8.59
N ARG A 380 -2.71 -23.39 8.90
CA ARG A 380 -2.12 -24.25 7.85
C ARG A 380 -3.14 -24.72 6.83
N THR A 381 -4.36 -25.03 7.28
CA THR A 381 -5.45 -25.45 6.37
C THR A 381 -5.88 -24.28 5.48
N ASN A 382 -6.05 -23.09 6.03
CA ASN A 382 -6.41 -21.91 5.27
C ASN A 382 -5.32 -21.56 4.23
N ASP A 383 -4.06 -21.55 4.64
CA ASP A 383 -2.93 -21.24 3.76
C ASP A 383 -2.77 -22.30 2.65
N ALA A 384 -3.03 -23.58 2.95
CA ALA A 384 -3.05 -24.62 1.93
C ALA A 384 -4.20 -24.40 0.92
N GLY A 385 -5.37 -23.99 1.39
CA GLY A 385 -6.51 -23.63 0.55
C GLY A 385 -6.21 -22.42 -0.35
N PHE A 386 -5.52 -21.41 0.16
CA PHE A 386 -5.11 -20.26 -0.66
C PHE A 386 -4.08 -20.64 -1.72
N LEU A 387 -3.08 -21.47 -1.37
CA LEU A 387 -2.14 -21.97 -2.38
C LEU A 387 -2.85 -22.82 -3.43
N ALA A 388 -3.78 -23.69 -3.04
CA ALA A 388 -4.57 -24.48 -3.97
C ALA A 388 -5.40 -23.59 -4.91
N SER A 389 -6.04 -22.55 -4.37
CA SER A 389 -6.85 -21.60 -5.14
C SER A 389 -6.02 -20.81 -6.16
N ILE A 390 -4.86 -20.31 -5.76
CA ILE A 390 -3.99 -19.56 -6.70
C ILE A 390 -3.46 -20.49 -7.81
N MET A 391 -3.12 -21.75 -7.50
CA MET A 391 -2.66 -22.70 -8.50
C MET A 391 -3.78 -23.07 -9.49
N ARG A 392 -5.02 -23.21 -9.03
CA ARG A 392 -6.19 -23.39 -9.91
C ARG A 392 -6.39 -22.19 -10.84
N LEU A 393 -6.29 -20.96 -10.30
CA LEU A 393 -6.41 -19.74 -11.11
C LEU A 393 -5.32 -19.66 -12.19
N ARG A 394 -4.10 -20.03 -11.87
CA ARG A 394 -2.99 -20.11 -12.83
C ARG A 394 -3.12 -21.22 -13.87
N ARG A 395 -3.98 -22.22 -13.63
CA ARG A 395 -4.23 -23.36 -14.55
C ARG A 395 -2.95 -24.03 -15.06
N GLY A 396 -1.95 -24.18 -14.19
CA GLY A 396 -0.66 -24.78 -14.53
C GLY A 396 0.27 -23.85 -15.35
N ASN A 397 -0.05 -22.56 -15.45
CA ASN A 397 0.83 -21.59 -16.08
C ASN A 397 2.12 -21.46 -15.26
N ARG A 398 3.24 -21.81 -15.90
CA ARG A 398 4.61 -21.65 -15.40
C ARG A 398 5.20 -20.34 -15.94
N ALA A 399 4.62 -19.24 -15.51
CA ALA A 399 5.08 -17.92 -15.89
C ALA A 399 6.52 -17.69 -15.41
N ARG A 400 7.33 -17.03 -16.20
CA ARG A 400 8.68 -16.64 -15.81
C ARG A 400 8.72 -15.25 -15.21
N ASP A 401 7.78 -14.42 -15.56
CA ASP A 401 7.67 -13.04 -15.08
C ASP A 401 6.29 -12.70 -14.53
N LEU A 402 6.20 -11.55 -13.88
CA LEU A 402 4.97 -11.05 -13.27
C LEU A 402 3.88 -10.78 -14.31
N SER A 403 4.24 -10.30 -15.50
CA SER A 403 3.26 -9.95 -16.55
C SER A 403 2.55 -11.19 -17.13
N GLU A 404 3.24 -12.32 -17.14
CA GLU A 404 2.70 -13.60 -17.63
C GLU A 404 1.95 -14.39 -16.56
N CYS A 405 2.18 -14.09 -15.26
CA CYS A 405 1.67 -14.94 -14.18
C CYS A 405 0.15 -14.89 -14.05
N GLY A 406 -0.49 -13.82 -14.50
CA GLY A 406 -1.92 -13.57 -14.42
C GLY A 406 -2.44 -13.37 -12.99
N PHE A 407 -1.96 -14.17 -12.04
CA PHE A 407 -2.40 -14.15 -10.65
C PHE A 407 -1.23 -14.30 -9.68
N VAL A 408 -1.23 -13.49 -8.61
CA VAL A 408 -0.28 -13.58 -7.50
C VAL A 408 -0.99 -13.32 -6.17
N PHE A 409 -0.71 -14.15 -5.17
CA PHE A 409 -1.21 -13.95 -3.80
C PHE A 409 -0.16 -13.24 -2.96
N VAL A 410 -0.57 -12.21 -2.23
CA VAL A 410 0.35 -11.36 -1.46
C VAL A 410 0.00 -11.42 0.02
N THR A 411 1.00 -11.78 0.82
CA THR A 411 0.88 -12.00 2.26
C THR A 411 2.01 -11.30 3.03
N PRO A 412 1.79 -10.83 4.25
CA PRO A 412 2.90 -10.43 5.13
C PRO A 412 3.64 -11.62 5.73
N ASN A 413 3.13 -12.85 5.53
CA ASN A 413 3.75 -14.08 6.01
C ASN A 413 4.84 -14.56 5.05
N THR A 414 6.08 -14.08 5.27
CA THR A 414 7.25 -14.47 4.45
C THR A 414 7.52 -15.96 4.49
N PHE A 415 7.23 -16.63 5.63
CA PHE A 415 7.37 -18.08 5.76
C PHE A 415 6.44 -18.81 4.78
N LEU A 416 5.19 -18.39 4.65
CA LEU A 416 4.25 -18.96 3.69
C LEU A 416 4.74 -18.76 2.25
N ALA A 417 5.19 -17.56 1.90
CA ALA A 417 5.71 -17.26 0.55
C ALA A 417 6.89 -18.16 0.18
N TYR A 418 7.84 -18.34 1.11
CA TYR A 418 8.97 -19.21 0.90
C TYR A 418 8.61 -20.71 0.86
N ALA A 419 7.82 -21.17 1.85
CA ALA A 419 7.46 -22.58 1.96
C ALA A 419 6.63 -23.04 0.76
N SER A 420 5.69 -22.20 0.26
CA SER A 420 4.89 -22.52 -0.91
C SER A 420 5.73 -22.70 -2.17
N ARG A 421 6.69 -21.77 -2.42
CA ARG A 421 7.58 -21.89 -3.58
C ARG A 421 8.41 -23.16 -3.52
N ARG A 422 9.01 -23.44 -2.35
CA ARG A 422 9.85 -24.62 -2.17
C ARG A 422 9.06 -25.93 -2.33
N PHE A 423 7.89 -26.01 -1.71
CA PHE A 423 7.00 -27.16 -1.86
C PHE A 423 6.65 -27.42 -3.32
N LEU A 424 6.25 -26.40 -4.07
CA LEU A 424 5.87 -26.53 -5.47
C LEU A 424 7.05 -26.93 -6.37
N ILE A 425 8.28 -26.55 -6.04
CA ILE A 425 9.49 -26.99 -6.72
C ILE A 425 9.78 -28.46 -6.40
N GLU A 426 9.68 -28.86 -5.14
CA GLU A 426 9.86 -30.25 -4.71
C GLU A 426 8.83 -31.19 -5.37
N GLU A 427 7.57 -30.74 -5.47
CA GLU A 427 6.48 -31.44 -6.18
C GLU A 427 6.55 -31.30 -7.73
N ARG A 428 7.55 -30.64 -8.28
CA ARG A 428 7.74 -30.39 -9.72
C ARG A 428 6.59 -29.65 -10.42
N MET A 429 5.77 -28.95 -9.63
CA MET A 429 4.70 -28.11 -10.16
C MET A 429 5.23 -26.75 -10.63
N LEU A 430 6.35 -26.29 -10.08
CA LEU A 430 7.13 -25.13 -10.53
C LEU A 430 8.57 -25.52 -10.83
N GLY A 431 9.17 -24.81 -11.78
CA GLY A 431 10.62 -24.80 -11.98
C GLY A 431 11.30 -23.77 -11.07
N HIS A 432 12.63 -23.87 -10.93
CA HIS A 432 13.41 -22.91 -10.16
C HIS A 432 13.32 -21.47 -10.72
N ASN A 433 13.08 -21.35 -12.03
CA ASN A 433 13.00 -20.07 -12.74
C ASN A 433 11.55 -19.57 -12.92
N ASP A 434 10.56 -20.27 -12.38
CA ASP A 434 9.17 -19.86 -12.52
C ASP A 434 8.81 -18.80 -11.48
N PHE A 435 7.95 -17.86 -11.86
CA PHE A 435 7.49 -16.79 -11.00
C PHE A 435 6.60 -17.35 -9.86
N PRO A 436 6.88 -17.01 -8.60
CA PRO A 436 6.19 -17.60 -7.45
C PRO A 436 4.69 -17.24 -7.43
N PRO A 437 3.81 -18.17 -7.00
CA PRO A 437 2.39 -17.89 -6.86
C PRO A 437 2.04 -17.07 -5.62
N ILE A 438 2.87 -17.17 -4.58
CA ILE A 438 2.72 -16.39 -3.33
C ILE A 438 3.98 -15.57 -3.13
N MET A 439 3.80 -14.29 -2.81
CA MET A 439 4.87 -13.33 -2.55
C MET A 439 4.65 -12.60 -1.22
N SER A 440 5.75 -12.14 -0.63
CA SER A 440 5.67 -11.24 0.52
C SER A 440 5.29 -9.82 0.10
N LEU A 441 4.80 -9.03 1.07
CA LEU A 441 4.51 -7.60 0.84
C LEU A 441 5.75 -6.84 0.39
N SER A 442 6.92 -7.10 0.99
CA SER A 442 8.17 -6.43 0.62
C SER A 442 8.62 -6.79 -0.80
N GLN A 443 8.46 -8.05 -1.21
CA GLN A 443 8.80 -8.47 -2.58
C GLN A 443 7.94 -7.76 -3.62
N ILE A 444 6.62 -7.76 -3.45
CA ILE A 444 5.74 -7.10 -4.42
C ILE A 444 5.90 -5.57 -4.39
N ALA A 445 6.17 -4.98 -3.22
CA ALA A 445 6.45 -3.54 -3.10
C ALA A 445 7.74 -3.16 -3.84
N THR A 446 8.82 -3.93 -3.67
CA THR A 446 10.08 -3.71 -4.40
C THR A 446 9.87 -3.79 -5.90
N ILE A 447 9.12 -4.79 -6.38
CA ILE A 447 8.77 -4.92 -7.80
C ILE A 447 7.97 -3.70 -8.28
N ALA A 448 6.97 -3.28 -7.53
CA ALA A 448 6.13 -2.14 -7.89
C ALA A 448 6.93 -0.83 -7.96
N TRP A 449 7.86 -0.62 -7.03
CA TRP A 449 8.76 0.54 -7.06
C TRP A 449 9.68 0.50 -8.28
N LEU A 450 10.29 -0.65 -8.56
CA LEU A 450 11.18 -0.80 -9.71
C LEU A 450 10.45 -0.59 -11.04
N LEU A 451 9.23 -1.08 -11.17
CA LEU A 451 8.43 -0.91 -12.38
C LEU A 451 7.96 0.53 -12.59
N LYS A 452 7.58 1.23 -11.52
CA LYS A 452 7.01 2.58 -11.63
C LYS A 452 8.07 3.67 -11.54
N ASP A 453 8.93 3.61 -10.53
CA ASP A 453 9.88 4.66 -10.19
C ASP A 453 11.27 4.38 -10.78
N GLN A 454 11.48 3.19 -11.37
CA GLN A 454 12.78 2.70 -11.86
C GLN A 454 13.89 2.74 -10.79
N THR A 455 13.49 2.75 -9.53
CA THR A 455 14.38 2.75 -8.37
C THR A 455 13.62 2.28 -7.13
N ILE A 456 14.32 2.04 -6.03
CA ILE A 456 13.72 1.89 -4.70
C ILE A 456 13.80 3.26 -4.00
N PRO A 457 12.68 3.95 -3.76
CA PRO A 457 12.73 5.26 -3.11
C PRO A 457 13.11 5.12 -1.62
N PRO A 458 14.15 5.83 -1.12
CA PRO A 458 14.61 5.72 0.26
C PRO A 458 13.50 5.97 1.31
N GLU A 459 12.67 6.97 1.08
CA GLU A 459 11.56 7.30 1.97
C GLU A 459 10.54 6.16 2.11
N LYS A 460 10.32 5.40 1.04
CA LYS A 460 9.39 4.26 1.04
C LYS A 460 10.01 3.05 1.70
N ALA A 461 11.28 2.76 1.42
CA ALA A 461 12.05 1.75 2.10
C ALA A 461 12.13 2.05 3.62
N GLY A 462 12.33 3.31 4.00
CA GLY A 462 12.32 3.76 5.38
C GLY A 462 10.97 3.53 6.07
N ARG A 463 9.85 3.82 5.39
CA ARG A 463 8.50 3.51 5.92
C ARG A 463 8.26 2.02 6.08
N GLU A 464 8.70 1.20 5.13
CA GLU A 464 8.63 -0.26 5.23
C GLU A 464 9.49 -0.77 6.40
N LEU A 465 10.71 -0.24 6.56
CA LEU A 465 11.56 -0.56 7.69
C LEU A 465 10.89 -0.20 9.03
N LEU A 466 10.31 0.99 9.15
CA LEU A 466 9.57 1.39 10.34
C LEU A 466 8.36 0.49 10.60
N ALA A 467 7.61 0.12 9.56
CA ALA A 467 6.51 -0.83 9.69
C ALA A 467 7.00 -2.18 10.23
N ASN A 468 8.20 -2.61 9.82
CA ASN A 468 8.87 -3.80 10.31
C ASN A 468 9.25 -3.67 11.78
N CYS A 469 9.79 -2.51 12.17
CA CYS A 469 10.10 -2.22 13.56
C CYS A 469 8.84 -2.23 14.44
N PHE A 470 7.75 -1.61 13.99
CA PHE A 470 6.47 -1.67 14.70
C PHE A 470 5.94 -3.10 14.87
N ALA A 471 6.15 -3.94 13.85
CA ALA A 471 5.74 -5.34 13.94
C ALA A 471 6.60 -6.16 14.91
N ALA A 472 7.89 -5.86 15.04
CA ALA A 472 8.84 -6.57 15.88
C ALA A 472 8.66 -6.28 17.38
N VAL A 473 8.23 -5.07 17.75
CA VAL A 473 8.03 -4.67 19.16
C VAL A 473 6.62 -5.02 19.69
N ARG A 474 5.91 -5.95 19.06
CA ARG A 474 4.58 -6.34 19.49
C ARG A 474 4.61 -7.32 20.65
N PRO A 475 3.81 -7.08 21.70
CA PRO A 475 3.65 -8.02 22.78
C PRO A 475 3.09 -9.37 22.29
N ASP A 476 3.65 -10.47 22.74
CA ASP A 476 3.12 -11.81 22.56
C ASP A 476 2.27 -12.26 23.77
N ALA A 477 1.68 -13.47 23.70
CA ALA A 477 0.86 -13.99 24.78
C ALA A 477 1.62 -14.13 26.10
N GLU A 478 2.90 -14.48 26.06
CA GLU A 478 3.72 -14.57 27.27
C GLU A 478 3.99 -13.21 27.89
N TRP A 479 4.15 -12.17 27.08
CA TRP A 479 4.27 -10.79 27.54
C TRP A 479 3.05 -10.39 28.37
N PHE A 480 1.86 -10.63 27.85
CA PHE A 480 0.60 -10.30 28.56
C PHE A 480 0.46 -11.08 29.85
N LYS A 481 0.86 -12.34 29.84
CA LYS A 481 0.89 -13.17 31.04
C LYS A 481 1.80 -12.58 32.11
N TYR A 482 3.04 -12.25 31.77
CA TYR A 482 3.98 -11.68 32.75
C TYR A 482 3.61 -10.27 33.20
N PHE A 483 3.08 -9.46 32.31
CA PHE A 483 2.55 -8.16 32.65
C PHE A 483 1.42 -8.28 33.70
N ARG A 484 0.46 -9.18 33.47
CA ARG A 484 -0.64 -9.45 34.38
C ARG A 484 -0.12 -9.95 35.73
N GLU A 485 0.70 -10.99 35.73
CA GLU A 485 1.28 -11.55 36.95
C GLU A 485 2.05 -10.48 37.76
N GLY A 486 2.79 -9.61 37.09
CA GLY A 486 3.49 -8.51 37.73
C GLY A 486 2.54 -7.46 38.34
N ILE A 487 1.47 -7.09 37.66
CA ILE A 487 0.46 -6.19 38.20
C ILE A 487 -0.28 -6.83 39.40
N GLU A 488 -0.69 -8.09 39.28
CA GLU A 488 -1.38 -8.83 40.34
C GLU A 488 -0.51 -8.97 41.60
N GLN A 489 0.79 -9.14 41.46
CA GLN A 489 1.73 -9.17 42.60
C GLN A 489 1.81 -7.84 43.35
N VAL A 490 1.78 -6.71 42.66
CA VAL A 490 1.85 -5.38 43.28
C VAL A 490 0.59 -5.05 44.02
N VAL A 491 -0.55 -5.49 43.54
CA VAL A 491 -1.84 -5.04 44.02
C VAL A 491 -2.54 -6.05 44.92
N SER A 492 -1.96 -7.23 45.11
CA SER A 492 -2.45 -8.27 46.01
C SER A 492 -3.88 -8.75 45.74
N GLY A 493 -4.28 -8.81 44.45
CA GLY A 493 -5.59 -9.28 44.03
C GLY A 493 -5.66 -9.61 42.54
N SER A 494 -6.75 -10.27 42.12
CA SER A 494 -6.98 -10.56 40.71
C SER A 494 -7.31 -9.29 39.94
N LEU A 495 -6.86 -9.17 38.68
CA LEU A 495 -7.19 -8.06 37.80
C LEU A 495 -8.71 -7.90 37.56
N GLU A 496 -9.46 -8.97 37.73
CA GLU A 496 -10.94 -8.95 37.66
C GLU A 496 -11.59 -8.25 38.86
N ASP A 497 -10.93 -8.17 40.01
CA ASP A 497 -11.40 -7.49 41.21
C ASP A 497 -11.09 -5.99 41.23
N TYR A 498 -10.41 -5.46 40.23
CA TYR A 498 -9.92 -4.07 40.17
C TYR A 498 -11.00 -3.01 40.02
N SER A 499 -12.14 -3.35 39.46
CA SER A 499 -13.26 -2.42 39.41
C SER A 499 -13.74 -2.00 40.81
N THR A 500 -13.35 -2.75 41.85
CA THR A 500 -13.69 -2.52 43.25
C THR A 500 -12.59 -1.81 44.05
N ASN A 501 -11.31 -1.83 43.61
CA ASN A 501 -10.18 -1.35 44.42
C ASN A 501 -9.54 -0.02 43.94
N GLY A 502 -10.21 0.77 43.10
CA GLY A 502 -9.81 2.15 42.80
C GLY A 502 -8.78 2.31 41.64
N ILE A 503 -8.18 1.24 41.14
CA ILE A 503 -7.40 1.31 39.93
C ILE A 503 -8.36 1.12 38.75
N ASN A 504 -8.52 2.16 37.92
CA ASN A 504 -9.45 2.07 36.80
C ASN A 504 -8.81 1.45 35.56
N ALA A 505 -9.64 1.01 34.63
CA ALA A 505 -9.19 0.42 33.37
C ALA A 505 -8.21 1.31 32.56
N LEU A 506 -8.30 2.64 32.77
CA LEU A 506 -7.40 3.59 32.09
C LEU A 506 -5.98 3.56 32.69
N THR A 507 -5.86 3.38 34.04
CA THR A 507 -4.53 3.21 34.67
C THR A 507 -3.85 1.93 34.17
N ILE A 508 -4.59 0.82 34.05
CA ILE A 508 -4.04 -0.44 33.52
C ILE A 508 -3.66 -0.27 32.06
N GLN A 509 -4.44 0.45 31.28
CA GLN A 509 -4.10 0.75 29.87
C GLN A 509 -2.82 1.61 29.77
N ALA A 510 -2.68 2.62 30.64
CA ALA A 510 -1.46 3.43 30.71
C ALA A 510 -0.26 2.60 31.18
N ALA A 511 -0.42 1.79 32.23
CA ALA A 511 0.62 0.88 32.71
C ALA A 511 1.08 -0.12 31.63
N ARG A 512 0.12 -0.67 30.90
CA ARG A 512 0.41 -1.55 29.77
C ARG A 512 1.22 -0.85 28.69
N ARG A 513 0.86 0.39 28.33
CA ARG A 513 1.60 1.17 27.32
C ARG A 513 3.03 1.44 27.80
N ILE A 514 3.21 1.90 29.04
CA ILE A 514 4.54 2.14 29.62
C ILE A 514 5.35 0.85 29.66
N ALA A 515 4.77 -0.26 30.12
CA ALA A 515 5.43 -1.55 30.16
C ALA A 515 5.79 -2.07 28.76
N GLN A 516 4.94 -1.82 27.76
CA GLN A 516 5.22 -2.18 26.37
C GLN A 516 6.35 -1.35 25.78
N ASP A 517 6.36 -0.03 26.04
CA ASP A 517 7.42 0.86 25.58
C ASP A 517 8.77 0.52 26.23
N GLU A 518 8.79 0.20 27.53
CA GLU A 518 10.02 -0.17 28.23
C GLU A 518 10.49 -1.59 27.96
N SER A 519 9.59 -2.51 27.67
CA SER A 519 9.94 -3.90 27.33
C SER A 519 10.06 -4.14 25.84
N PHE A 520 9.71 -3.16 25.00
CA PHE A 520 9.63 -3.31 23.53
C PHE A 520 8.79 -4.52 23.09
N GLY A 521 7.75 -4.85 23.86
CA GLY A 521 6.94 -6.04 23.65
C GLY A 521 7.65 -7.35 23.94
N SER A 522 8.83 -7.33 24.52
CA SER A 522 9.60 -8.53 24.88
C SER A 522 9.11 -9.13 26.19
N SER A 523 8.66 -10.38 26.14
CA SER A 523 8.29 -11.15 27.33
C SER A 523 9.44 -11.35 28.32
N ALA A 524 10.70 -11.33 27.83
CA ALA A 524 11.88 -11.40 28.67
C ALA A 524 12.09 -10.14 29.52
N ILE A 525 11.91 -8.97 28.88
CA ILE A 525 12.18 -7.68 29.52
C ILE A 525 11.03 -7.33 30.45
N VAL A 526 9.76 -7.52 30.06
CA VAL A 526 8.60 -7.20 30.92
C VAL A 526 8.63 -7.94 32.24
N ARG A 527 9.19 -9.14 32.26
CA ARG A 527 9.35 -9.94 33.49
C ARG A 527 10.31 -9.31 34.50
N GLN A 528 11.21 -8.45 34.04
CA GLN A 528 12.23 -7.79 34.87
C GLN A 528 11.81 -6.37 35.28
N LEU A 529 10.71 -5.83 34.73
CA LEU A 529 10.26 -4.50 35.01
C LEU A 529 9.71 -4.37 36.45
N ASN A 530 9.93 -3.20 37.04
CA ASN A 530 9.34 -2.84 38.33
C ASN A 530 7.88 -2.38 38.13
N MET A 531 6.91 -3.30 38.25
CA MET A 531 5.51 -3.02 38.00
C MET A 531 4.90 -2.00 38.98
N ALA A 532 5.44 -1.85 40.19
CA ALA A 532 5.00 -0.81 41.13
C ALA A 532 5.33 0.59 40.61
N GLU A 533 6.53 0.78 40.07
CA GLU A 533 6.94 2.03 39.45
C GLU A 533 6.14 2.33 38.19
N ILE A 534 5.90 1.32 37.36
CA ILE A 534 5.07 1.44 36.14
C ILE A 534 3.65 1.87 36.49
N LEU A 535 3.03 1.29 37.53
CA LEU A 535 1.71 1.70 37.98
C LEU A 535 1.69 3.14 38.49
N SER A 536 2.69 3.56 39.25
CA SER A 536 2.77 4.96 39.73
C SER A 536 2.88 5.94 38.56
N ARG A 537 3.68 5.62 37.55
CA ARG A 537 3.81 6.44 36.33
C ARG A 537 2.53 6.40 35.49
N ALA A 538 1.84 5.27 35.47
CA ALA A 538 0.57 5.11 34.76
C ALA A 538 -0.53 5.99 35.34
N GLU A 539 -0.57 6.19 36.65
CA GLU A 539 -1.54 7.12 37.30
C GLU A 539 -1.30 8.57 36.88
N VAL A 540 -0.04 8.98 36.71
CA VAL A 540 0.32 10.31 36.21
C VAL A 540 -0.07 10.46 34.75
N GLU A 541 0.26 9.47 33.93
CA GLU A 541 -0.05 9.46 32.49
C GLU A 541 -1.57 9.40 32.24
N GLN A 542 -2.31 8.68 33.07
CA GLN A 542 -3.78 8.67 33.01
C GLN A 542 -4.37 10.08 33.19
N LYS A 543 -3.89 10.82 34.19
CA LYS A 543 -4.33 12.19 34.39
C LYS A 543 -4.06 13.05 33.16
N ARG A 544 -2.88 12.90 32.57
CA ARG A 544 -2.51 13.60 31.35
C ARG A 544 -3.42 13.21 30.17
N MET A 545 -3.66 11.90 29.98
CA MET A 545 -4.54 11.43 28.90
C MET A 545 -5.98 11.93 29.04
N LEU A 546 -6.49 12.05 30.26
CA LEU A 546 -7.83 12.62 30.54
C LEU A 546 -7.90 14.08 30.11
N VAL A 547 -6.87 14.87 30.43
CA VAL A 547 -6.80 16.29 30.02
C VAL A 547 -6.71 16.40 28.50
N GLU A 548 -5.84 15.62 27.87
CA GLU A 548 -5.74 15.59 26.40
C GLU A 548 -7.03 15.13 25.71
N GLN A 549 -7.75 14.20 26.33
CA GLN A 549 -9.04 13.74 25.80
C GLN A 549 -10.11 14.81 25.91
N GLU A 550 -10.14 15.57 27.01
CA GLU A 550 -11.06 16.70 27.20
C GLU A 550 -10.74 17.82 26.19
N GLU A 551 -9.45 18.14 26.00
CA GLU A 551 -9.01 19.11 24.99
C GLU A 551 -9.37 18.68 23.56
N ARG A 552 -9.16 17.41 23.22
CA ARG A 552 -9.58 16.86 21.91
C ARG A 552 -11.08 16.94 21.72
N ARG A 553 -11.88 16.56 22.75
CA ARG A 553 -13.34 16.68 22.68
C ARG A 553 -13.79 18.12 22.50
N ALA A 554 -13.14 19.07 23.20
CA ALA A 554 -13.44 20.48 23.06
C ALA A 554 -13.08 21.01 21.65
N ASN A 555 -11.96 20.55 21.08
CA ASN A 555 -11.57 20.88 19.73
C ASN A 555 -12.50 20.25 18.68
N ASP A 556 -12.87 18.99 18.84
CA ASP A 556 -13.81 18.30 17.96
C ASP A 556 -15.19 18.96 17.99
N GLN A 557 -15.64 19.42 19.17
CA GLN A 557 -16.87 20.19 19.29
C GLN A 557 -16.78 21.53 18.57
N LYS A 558 -15.66 22.26 18.74
CA LYS A 558 -15.42 23.51 18.01
C LYS A 558 -15.43 23.31 16.50
N LEU A 559 -14.72 22.30 16.01
CA LEU A 559 -14.69 21.99 14.59
C LEU A 559 -16.08 21.61 14.05
N ALA A 560 -16.85 20.84 14.83
CA ALA A 560 -18.22 20.49 14.47
C ALA A 560 -19.17 21.71 14.48
N GLU A 561 -18.96 22.66 15.40
CA GLU A 561 -19.70 23.92 15.41
C GLU A 561 -19.34 24.83 14.24
N GLU A 562 -18.05 24.94 13.92
CA GLU A 562 -17.56 25.68 12.74
C GLU A 562 -18.07 25.08 11.42
N GLU A 563 -18.07 23.76 11.31
CA GLU A 563 -18.61 23.06 10.14
C GLU A 563 -20.11 23.26 10.01
N ARG A 564 -20.86 23.20 11.12
CA ARG A 564 -22.31 23.52 11.13
C ARG A 564 -22.57 24.97 10.75
N ALA A 565 -21.79 25.91 11.27
CA ALA A 565 -21.91 27.32 10.91
C ALA A 565 -21.63 27.55 9.41
N LEU A 566 -20.63 26.90 8.86
CA LEU A 566 -20.30 26.96 7.44
C LEU A 566 -21.42 26.37 6.57
N ILE A 567 -21.97 25.22 6.95
CA ILE A 567 -23.12 24.62 6.26
C ILE A 567 -24.34 25.53 6.31
N MET A 568 -24.65 26.14 7.45
CA MET A 568 -25.73 27.12 7.57
C MET A 568 -25.49 28.33 6.68
N GLN A 569 -24.31 28.89 6.68
CA GLN A 569 -23.93 30.00 5.82
C GLN A 569 -24.08 29.67 4.32
N GLN A 570 -23.64 28.48 3.91
CA GLN A 570 -23.82 28.01 2.54
C GLN A 570 -25.31 27.82 2.18
N ALA A 571 -26.10 27.27 3.12
CA ALA A 571 -27.53 27.11 2.91
C ALA A 571 -28.27 28.46 2.79
N ASP A 572 -27.89 29.44 3.59
CA ASP A 572 -28.45 30.79 3.54
C ASP A 572 -28.05 31.52 2.23
N GLN A 573 -26.81 31.37 1.78
CA GLN A 573 -26.34 31.86 0.48
C GLN A 573 -27.10 31.22 -0.69
N ALA A 574 -27.30 29.90 -0.65
CA ALA A 574 -28.06 29.18 -1.66
C ALA A 574 -29.53 29.65 -1.69
N ARG A 575 -30.18 29.83 -0.53
CA ARG A 575 -31.54 30.39 -0.43
C ARG A 575 -31.62 31.82 -0.98
N ALA A 576 -30.65 32.65 -0.66
CA ALA A 576 -30.58 34.02 -1.19
C ALA A 576 -30.43 34.03 -2.72
N GLN A 577 -29.59 33.17 -3.29
CA GLN A 577 -29.45 33.00 -4.72
C GLN A 577 -30.72 32.47 -5.40
N GLU A 578 -31.39 31.48 -4.81
CA GLU A 578 -32.67 30.98 -5.31
C GLU A 578 -33.76 32.08 -5.34
N LEU A 579 -33.79 32.89 -4.25
CA LEU A 579 -34.75 33.98 -4.14
C LEU A 579 -34.48 35.07 -5.20
N GLU A 580 -33.23 35.38 -5.45
CA GLU A 580 -32.84 36.34 -6.49
C GLU A 580 -33.11 35.83 -7.89
N GLN A 581 -32.87 34.55 -8.15
CA GLN A 581 -33.23 33.88 -9.39
C GLN A 581 -34.76 33.84 -9.58
N ALA A 582 -35.52 33.56 -8.53
CA ALA A 582 -36.99 33.60 -8.60
C ALA A 582 -37.50 35.01 -8.93
N ARG A 583 -36.98 36.05 -8.28
CA ARG A 583 -37.30 37.47 -8.60
C ARG A 583 -36.94 37.85 -10.04
N THR A 584 -35.80 37.38 -10.51
CA THR A 584 -35.36 37.65 -11.89
C THR A 584 -36.29 36.96 -12.89
N ARG A 585 -36.68 35.72 -12.61
CA ARG A 585 -37.67 34.98 -13.44
C ARG A 585 -39.03 35.65 -13.43
N GLU A 586 -39.48 36.12 -12.26
CA GLU A 586 -40.75 36.84 -12.15
C GLU A 586 -40.72 38.16 -12.94
N ARG A 587 -39.64 38.95 -12.84
CA ARG A 587 -39.46 40.15 -13.65
C ARG A 587 -39.45 39.87 -15.14
N SER A 588 -38.71 38.85 -15.56
CA SER A 588 -38.69 38.48 -16.99
C SER A 588 -40.04 37.98 -17.49
N ALA A 589 -40.78 37.25 -16.66
CA ALA A 589 -42.15 36.81 -17.01
C ALA A 589 -43.12 38.00 -17.10
N VAL A 590 -43.03 38.99 -16.20
CA VAL A 590 -43.84 40.22 -16.28
C VAL A 590 -43.47 41.04 -17.49
N GLU A 591 -42.18 41.22 -17.80
CA GLU A 591 -41.74 41.91 -19.01
C GLU A 591 -42.21 41.22 -20.29
N ALA A 592 -42.14 39.88 -20.33
CA ALA A 592 -42.67 39.10 -21.46
C ALA A 592 -44.19 39.26 -21.63
N ALA A 593 -44.96 39.20 -20.53
CA ALA A 593 -46.41 39.41 -20.54
C ALA A 593 -46.79 40.83 -20.95
N VAL A 594 -46.03 41.85 -20.50
CA VAL A 594 -46.24 43.24 -20.93
C VAL A 594 -45.90 43.41 -22.43
N ALA A 595 -44.84 42.79 -22.92
CA ALA A 595 -44.47 42.80 -24.33
C ALA A 595 -45.51 42.12 -25.20
N GLU A 596 -46.08 41.00 -24.77
CA GLU A 596 -47.13 40.27 -25.45
C GLU A 596 -48.42 41.08 -25.49
N ALA A 597 -48.84 41.65 -24.36
CA ALA A 597 -50.04 42.53 -24.32
C ALA A 597 -49.87 43.77 -25.21
N LYS A 598 -48.63 44.34 -25.23
CA LYS A 598 -48.33 45.49 -26.10
C LYS A 598 -48.38 45.10 -27.60
N ALA A 599 -47.92 43.92 -27.95
CA ALA A 599 -47.96 43.38 -29.29
C ALA A 599 -49.43 43.12 -29.72
N GLU A 600 -50.26 42.61 -28.82
CA GLU A 600 -51.68 42.36 -29.07
C GLU A 600 -52.44 43.63 -29.25
N ILE A 601 -52.21 44.68 -28.47
CA ILE A 601 -52.79 46.01 -28.63
C ILE A 601 -52.38 46.63 -30.00
N LEU A 602 -51.11 46.53 -30.34
CA LEU A 602 -50.62 47.02 -31.64
C LEU A 602 -51.24 46.28 -32.84
N ALA A 603 -51.43 44.97 -32.71
CA ALA A 603 -52.07 44.15 -33.69
C ALA A 603 -53.59 44.56 -33.87
N GLN A 604 -54.30 44.77 -32.74
CA GLN A 604 -55.66 45.27 -32.74
C GLN A 604 -55.79 46.65 -33.41
N LEU A 605 -54.93 47.58 -33.07
CA LEU A 605 -54.85 48.91 -33.69
C LEU A 605 -54.49 48.82 -35.17
N ALA A 606 -53.65 47.93 -35.59
CA ALA A 606 -53.31 47.70 -36.98
C ALA A 606 -54.52 47.14 -37.76
N GLU A 607 -55.32 46.29 -37.16
CA GLU A 607 -56.51 45.71 -37.75
C GLU A 607 -57.66 46.74 -37.84
N GLU A 608 -57.83 47.60 -36.82
CA GLU A 608 -58.73 48.73 -36.87
C GLU A 608 -58.37 49.76 -37.97
N ARG A 609 -57.08 50.04 -38.09
CA ARG A 609 -56.56 50.89 -39.17
C ARG A 609 -56.85 50.26 -40.54
N LYS A 610 -56.70 48.98 -40.75
CA LYS A 610 -57.04 48.29 -41.98
C LYS A 610 -58.53 48.32 -42.23
N ARG A 611 -59.41 48.14 -41.24
CA ARG A 611 -60.84 48.21 -41.34
C ARG A 611 -61.32 49.65 -41.72
N THR A 612 -60.73 50.68 -41.11
CA THR A 612 -61.01 52.06 -41.44
C THR A 612 -60.50 52.41 -42.84
N ALA A 613 -59.30 51.99 -43.20
CA ALA A 613 -58.78 52.21 -44.55
C ALA A 613 -59.66 51.49 -45.62
N HIS A 614 -60.16 50.30 -45.33
CA HIS A 614 -61.03 49.57 -46.20
C HIS A 614 -62.41 50.25 -46.34
N ARG A 615 -62.99 50.82 -45.24
CA ARG A 615 -64.22 51.64 -45.28
C ARG A 615 -64.02 52.91 -46.09
N TYR A 616 -62.87 53.62 -45.93
CA TYR A 616 -62.54 54.78 -46.74
C TYR A 616 -62.41 54.45 -48.22
N ALA A 617 -61.73 53.35 -48.52
CA ALA A 617 -61.62 52.89 -49.93
C ALA A 617 -62.97 52.55 -50.54
N GLN A 618 -63.89 51.88 -49.80
CA GLN A 618 -65.25 51.62 -50.24
C GLN A 618 -66.02 52.89 -50.41
N TRP A 619 -65.87 53.89 -49.55
CA TRP A 619 -66.52 55.16 -49.65
C TRP A 619 -66.06 55.94 -50.89
N VAL A 620 -64.73 55.96 -51.16
CA VAL A 620 -64.16 56.59 -52.40
C VAL A 620 -64.65 55.87 -53.64
N VAL A 621 -64.71 54.56 -53.68
CA VAL A 621 -65.25 53.79 -54.81
C VAL A 621 -66.70 54.07 -55.00
N THR A 622 -67.48 54.20 -53.91
CA THR A 622 -68.93 54.51 -54.01
C THR A 622 -69.15 55.95 -54.49
N ALA A 623 -68.34 56.91 -53.98
CA ALA A 623 -68.37 58.31 -54.43
C ALA A 623 -68.02 58.42 -55.93
N LEU A 624 -66.95 57.69 -56.36
CA LEU A 624 -66.62 57.62 -57.80
C LEU A 624 -67.71 57.02 -58.64
N LYS A 625 -68.39 55.96 -58.19
CA LYS A 625 -69.55 55.40 -58.92
C LYS A 625 -70.71 56.34 -59.01
N ILE A 626 -71.02 57.12 -57.95
CA ILE A 626 -72.06 58.14 -57.95
C ILE A 626 -71.65 59.29 -58.87
N SER A 627 -70.41 59.77 -58.84
CA SER A 627 -69.90 60.77 -59.73
C SER A 627 -70.02 60.36 -61.24
N LEU A 628 -69.65 59.10 -61.51
CA LEU A 628 -69.71 58.54 -62.85
C LEU A 628 -71.16 58.42 -63.32
N LEU A 629 -72.06 58.03 -62.41
CA LEU A 629 -73.48 57.97 -62.70
C LEU A 629 -74.09 59.34 -63.02
N LEU A 630 -73.73 60.37 -62.22
CA LEU A 630 -74.13 61.72 -62.41
C LEU A 630 -73.53 62.29 -63.70
N ALA A 631 -72.31 61.98 -64.05
CA ALA A 631 -71.71 62.39 -65.34
C ALA A 631 -72.47 61.70 -66.53
N LEU A 632 -72.83 60.44 -66.38
CA LEU A 632 -73.59 59.72 -67.38
C LEU A 632 -74.98 60.29 -67.55
N ILE A 633 -75.67 60.67 -66.46
CA ILE A 633 -76.97 61.36 -66.50
C ILE A 633 -76.83 62.72 -67.17
N ALA A 634 -75.76 63.48 -66.89
CA ALA A 634 -75.50 64.77 -67.54
C ALA A 634 -75.30 64.61 -69.06
N VAL A 635 -74.50 63.60 -69.47
CA VAL A 635 -74.32 63.29 -70.92
C VAL A 635 -75.62 62.89 -71.60
N VAL A 636 -76.42 62.04 -70.90
CA VAL A 636 -77.74 61.65 -71.45
C VAL A 636 -78.69 62.84 -71.51
N ALA A 637 -78.67 63.75 -70.52
CA ALA A 637 -79.48 64.96 -70.54
C ALA A 637 -79.06 65.92 -71.66
N GLU A 638 -77.73 66.04 -71.87
CA GLU A 638 -77.17 66.85 -72.93
C GLU A 638 -77.51 66.26 -74.33
N ALA A 639 -77.43 64.96 -74.43
CA ALA A 639 -77.87 64.25 -75.65
C ALA A 639 -79.37 64.46 -75.92
N PHE A 640 -80.20 64.42 -74.85
CA PHE A 640 -81.64 64.68 -74.97
C PHE A 640 -81.94 66.17 -75.35
N TYR A 641 -81.14 67.09 -74.83
CA TYR A 641 -81.27 68.51 -75.14
C TYR A 641 -80.90 68.77 -76.59
N LEU A 642 -79.83 68.18 -77.08
CA LEU A 642 -79.38 68.32 -78.47
C LEU A 642 -80.40 67.65 -79.45
N GLN A 643 -81.03 66.54 -79.07
CA GLN A 643 -82.13 65.92 -79.89
C GLN A 643 -83.42 66.80 -79.98
N ASN A 644 -83.76 67.61 -78.96
CA ASN A 644 -84.80 68.51 -78.91
C ASN A 644 -84.59 69.76 -79.75
N GLU A 645 -83.34 70.26 -79.90
CA GLU A 645 -82.98 71.40 -80.75
C GLU A 645 -83.00 71.02 -82.18
N GLU A 646 -82.73 69.78 -82.62
CA GLU A 646 -82.84 69.31 -83.97
C GLU A 646 -84.36 69.11 -84.40
N ALA A 647 -85.19 68.87 -83.39
CA ALA A 647 -86.64 68.72 -83.67
C ALA A 647 -87.37 70.09 -83.84
N HIS A 648 -86.73 71.19 -83.37
CA HIS A 648 -87.34 72.51 -83.52
C HIS A 648 -86.91 73.32 -84.81
N SER A 649 -85.88 72.85 -85.51
CA SER A 649 -85.40 73.53 -86.73
C SER A 649 -85.88 72.95 -88.04
N SER A 650 -86.74 71.97 -87.97
CA SER A 650 -87.30 71.35 -89.19
C SER A 650 -88.84 71.61 -89.39
N GLY A 651 -89.33 72.76 -88.89
CA GLY A 651 -90.75 73.12 -89.02
C GLY A 651 -90.95 74.57 -89.42
N THR A 652 -90.32 74.99 -90.52
CA THR A 652 -90.90 76.14 -91.39
C THR A 652 -90.23 76.08 -92.75
N LEU A 653 -90.79 75.43 -93.56
CA LEU A 653 -91.24 75.78 -94.97
C LEU A 653 -91.89 74.55 -95.48
#